data_7171440a74a33c4514500c973c33fa51
#
_entry.id   7171440a74a33c4514500c973c33fa51
#
_cell.length_a   1.000
_cell.length_b   1.000
_cell.length_c   1.000
_cell.angle_alpha   90.00
_cell.angle_beta   90.00
_cell.angle_gamma   90.00
#
_symmetry.space_group_name_H-M   'P 1'
#
loop_
_entity.id
_entity.type
_entity.pdbx_description
1 polymer ?
#
loop_
_entity_poly.entity_id
_entity_poly.type
_entity_poly.pdbx_seq_one_letter_code
_entity_poly.pdbx_strand_id
1 'polypeptide(L)'
;MSVLYAQVIVDIVHENVAHTFTYHIPDGMTLTAGQRVEVPFGRMRKEGVVLSLTQETDVPPEKLRDILRPLEDYAAICPTLLTLAQQMADDVHCPLAETLRLMLPAQMRGGRIQVKTQTVAQAAKPREMLEAAALAEKRSPKRRLLLTVLSDGRTHPVEELKLLVREPLQALRQIEAAGLIALREEEVLRRPGGNTPDTAVPDPPLTPGQEEALSVMLPDLRSGQGKYLLHGVTGSGKTEVFIRLVRQTLVQGKSAMILVPEIALTPQMVMWFRARFGAVAAVLHSRLSAGERFDEWRRIRRGDARVVIGARSAVFAPCGNLGLIVVDEEHESTYISDRHPRYDAREVAIRRCENEHATLLLASATPSILSFARARRGDYVLLEMPSRVGNRPMPQVTLVDMRKEMENGNRSVFSGQLVAALKNCVARGEQAMLLMNRRGYNSFVSCRSCGYVVKCPNCDVAMTYHVVGSGQTEAKLHCHYCGYAALPPNTCPKCGSKYIRYFGAGTQKIEEELKKLFPQENVIRMDIDTTSGKDGHAKLLDEFRSGRAKLLVGTQMIAKGLDFPKVTLVGVIAADMTLNLPDYRARERTFQLLTQVAGRAGRGTLPGQVIIQTYKPEDEVIQTAAAQDYRAFFELEFDRRRTGLYPPFTILARLLVESNSPQKAREVATMLHARCEELLAAHPQWKKRALMVRLDQPSITVLRGKTRWHVLMKLLVHPETEQFAAALSELAREKQEGAEVYFEYNPTTMM
;
A
#
# COMPACT_ATOMS: atom_id res chain seq x y z
N MET A 1 -10.66 22.25 44.32
CA MET A 1 -10.57 21.88 42.90
C MET A 1 -11.03 20.44 42.79
N SER A 2 -11.88 20.09 41.82
CA SER A 2 -12.29 18.71 41.63
C SER A 2 -11.07 17.92 41.15
N VAL A 3 -10.79 16.79 41.79
CA VAL A 3 -9.71 15.87 41.39
C VAL A 3 -10.03 15.31 40.01
N LEU A 4 -9.05 15.38 39.10
CA LEU A 4 -9.19 14.90 37.73
C LEU A 4 -8.34 13.65 37.52
N TYR A 5 -8.89 12.69 36.83
CA TYR A 5 -8.22 11.46 36.45
C TYR A 5 -8.19 11.29 34.92
N ALA A 6 -7.16 10.64 34.42
CA ALA A 6 -7.04 10.28 33.02
C ALA A 6 -7.10 8.75 32.84
N GLN A 7 -7.92 8.31 31.91
CA GLN A 7 -7.89 6.94 31.39
C GLN A 7 -6.81 6.86 30.33
N VAL A 8 -5.76 6.08 30.56
CA VAL A 8 -4.58 6.00 29.71
C VAL A 8 -4.37 4.59 29.20
N ILE A 9 -4.19 4.43 27.88
CA ILE A 9 -3.63 3.22 27.28
C ILE A 9 -2.11 3.36 27.28
N VAL A 10 -1.44 2.45 27.97
CA VAL A 10 0.03 2.39 28.01
C VAL A 10 0.56 1.73 26.74
N ASP A 11 1.62 2.27 26.15
CA ASP A 11 2.23 1.73 24.90
C ASP A 11 3.00 0.43 25.15
N ILE A 12 2.28 -0.61 25.59
CA ILE A 12 2.79 -1.96 25.81
C ILE A 12 1.89 -2.93 25.05
N VAL A 13 2.48 -3.77 24.20
CA VAL A 13 1.78 -4.87 23.54
C VAL A 13 1.97 -6.12 24.37
N HIS A 14 1.09 -6.30 25.34
CA HIS A 14 1.02 -7.50 26.17
C HIS A 14 -0.43 -7.70 26.59
N GLU A 15 -0.92 -8.93 26.57
CA GLU A 15 -2.33 -9.27 26.82
C GLU A 15 -2.84 -8.78 28.17
N ASN A 16 -2.04 -8.93 29.24
CA ASN A 16 -2.40 -8.48 30.58
C ASN A 16 -2.44 -6.95 30.74
N VAL A 17 -2.13 -6.16 29.70
CA VAL A 17 -2.04 -4.70 29.70
C VAL A 17 -2.92 -4.10 28.59
N ALA A 18 -3.76 -4.90 27.95
CA ALA A 18 -4.63 -4.45 26.85
C ALA A 18 -5.84 -3.61 27.31
N HIS A 19 -5.90 -3.23 28.60
CA HIS A 19 -6.94 -2.40 29.19
C HIS A 19 -6.44 -1.01 29.54
N THR A 20 -7.36 -0.11 29.82
CA THR A 20 -7.06 1.24 30.28
C THR A 20 -6.61 1.24 31.75
N PHE A 21 -5.68 2.12 32.07
CA PHE A 21 -5.23 2.42 33.42
C PHE A 21 -5.63 3.82 33.82
N THR A 22 -6.14 3.96 35.04
CA THR A 22 -6.48 5.26 35.61
C THR A 22 -5.27 5.88 36.30
N TYR A 23 -4.95 7.11 35.94
CA TYR A 23 -3.90 7.92 36.55
C TYR A 23 -4.49 9.21 37.08
N HIS A 24 -3.93 9.69 38.17
CA HIS A 24 -4.23 11.02 38.72
C HIS A 24 -3.52 12.11 37.89
N ILE A 25 -4.20 13.22 37.65
CA ILE A 25 -3.63 14.39 36.95
C ILE A 25 -3.16 15.38 38.04
N PRO A 26 -1.83 15.62 38.14
CA PRO A 26 -1.30 16.57 39.16
C PRO A 26 -1.87 17.97 39.01
N ASP A 27 -1.99 18.69 40.11
CA ASP A 27 -2.43 20.10 40.13
C ASP A 27 -1.57 20.96 39.20
N GLY A 28 -2.23 21.75 38.37
CA GLY A 28 -1.57 22.62 37.39
C GLY A 28 -1.26 21.95 36.05
N MET A 29 -1.48 20.63 35.88
CA MET A 29 -1.34 19.96 34.63
C MET A 29 -2.68 19.95 33.87
N THR A 30 -2.68 20.43 32.64
CA THR A 30 -3.85 20.36 31.73
C THR A 30 -3.61 19.33 30.68
N LEU A 31 -4.56 18.39 30.52
CA LEU A 31 -4.48 17.32 29.53
C LEU A 31 -5.75 17.29 28.68
N THR A 32 -5.61 16.69 27.47
CA THR A 32 -6.72 16.48 26.55
C THR A 32 -6.68 15.05 26.02
N ALA A 33 -7.84 14.51 25.63
CA ALA A 33 -7.91 13.20 24.96
C ALA A 33 -7.05 13.21 23.69
N GLY A 34 -6.32 12.11 23.46
CA GLY A 34 -5.36 11.97 22.37
C GLY A 34 -3.96 12.52 22.62
N GLN A 35 -3.73 13.13 23.77
CA GLN A 35 -2.40 13.61 24.18
C GLN A 35 -1.55 12.43 24.66
N ARG A 36 -0.26 12.45 24.31
CA ARG A 36 0.68 11.47 24.85
C ARG A 36 1.25 11.92 26.17
N VAL A 37 1.39 10.97 27.07
CA VAL A 37 1.88 11.21 28.44
C VAL A 37 2.95 10.20 28.81
N GLU A 38 3.86 10.58 29.67
CA GLU A 38 4.77 9.67 30.36
C GLU A 38 4.15 9.28 31.71
N VAL A 39 4.01 7.97 31.92
CA VAL A 39 3.38 7.41 33.12
C VAL A 39 4.28 6.39 33.82
N PRO A 40 4.22 6.25 35.15
CA PRO A 40 4.85 5.16 35.86
C PRO A 40 4.07 3.85 35.59
N PHE A 41 4.79 2.80 35.19
CA PHE A 41 4.23 1.47 34.99
C PHE A 41 5.10 0.42 35.66
N GLY A 42 4.69 -0.11 36.78
CA GLY A 42 5.52 -0.91 37.67
C GLY A 42 6.75 -0.11 38.13
N ARG A 43 7.95 -0.60 37.81
CA ARG A 43 9.23 0.09 38.10
C ARG A 43 9.76 0.91 36.93
N MET A 44 9.04 0.96 35.80
CA MET A 44 9.47 1.62 34.56
C MET A 44 8.65 2.88 34.31
N ARG A 45 9.19 3.77 33.50
CA ARG A 45 8.46 4.87 32.87
C ARG A 45 8.06 4.42 31.47
N LYS A 46 6.83 4.67 31.09
CA LYS A 46 6.28 4.27 29.79
C LYS A 46 5.49 5.41 29.17
N GLU A 47 5.42 5.43 27.86
CA GLU A 47 4.52 6.31 27.12
C GLU A 47 3.11 5.73 27.14
N GLY A 48 2.12 6.60 27.16
CA GLY A 48 0.71 6.25 27.03
C GLY A 48 -0.05 7.31 26.27
N VAL A 49 -1.27 7.00 25.90
CA VAL A 49 -2.21 7.91 25.23
C VAL A 49 -3.43 8.09 26.13
N VAL A 50 -3.78 9.35 26.42
CA VAL A 50 -5.00 9.70 27.16
C VAL A 50 -6.21 9.42 26.28
N LEU A 51 -7.10 8.56 26.72
CA LEU A 51 -8.35 8.26 26.00
C LEU A 51 -9.47 9.19 26.42
N SER A 52 -9.62 9.38 27.73
CA SER A 52 -10.65 10.25 28.31
C SER A 52 -10.22 10.81 29.66
N LEU A 53 -10.91 11.86 30.07
CA LEU A 53 -10.75 12.48 31.36
C LEU A 53 -12.03 12.23 32.18
N THR A 54 -11.90 11.95 33.47
CA THR A 54 -13.01 11.68 34.38
C THR A 54 -12.79 12.33 35.74
N GLN A 55 -13.85 12.60 36.47
CA GLN A 55 -13.81 13.09 37.87
C GLN A 55 -14.02 11.95 38.87
N GLU A 56 -14.40 10.77 38.40
CA GLU A 56 -14.69 9.60 39.21
C GLU A 56 -13.74 8.46 38.88
N THR A 57 -13.38 7.64 39.84
CA THR A 57 -12.58 6.44 39.67
C THR A 57 -12.92 5.38 40.72
N ASP A 58 -12.95 4.11 40.28
CA ASP A 58 -13.10 2.96 41.17
C ASP A 58 -11.75 2.46 41.73
N VAL A 59 -10.64 3.09 41.30
CA VAL A 59 -9.27 2.70 41.72
C VAL A 59 -8.99 3.25 43.11
N PRO A 60 -8.61 2.41 44.09
CA PRO A 60 -8.27 2.86 45.44
C PRO A 60 -7.12 3.88 45.42
N PRO A 61 -7.18 4.93 46.26
CA PRO A 61 -6.18 6.02 46.26
C PRO A 61 -4.73 5.55 46.40
N GLU A 62 -4.47 4.50 47.17
CA GLU A 62 -3.13 3.92 47.35
C GLU A 62 -2.56 3.25 46.09
N LYS A 63 -3.41 2.89 45.14
CA LYS A 63 -3.02 2.30 43.83
C LYS A 63 -2.91 3.35 42.74
N LEU A 64 -3.47 4.53 42.92
CA LEU A 64 -3.36 5.62 41.96
C LEU A 64 -1.93 6.12 41.87
N ARG A 65 -1.51 6.44 40.67
CA ARG A 65 -0.21 7.04 40.37
C ARG A 65 -0.42 8.32 39.58
N ASP A 66 0.49 9.28 39.76
CA ASP A 66 0.46 10.54 39.02
C ASP A 66 1.02 10.37 37.62
N ILE A 67 0.44 11.07 36.63
CA ILE A 67 1.07 11.31 35.34
C ILE A 67 2.33 12.11 35.56
N LEU A 68 3.45 11.66 34.98
CA LEU A 68 4.75 12.32 35.19
C LEU A 68 4.85 13.63 34.40
N ARG A 69 4.47 13.61 33.11
CA ARG A 69 4.44 14.81 32.27
C ARG A 69 3.71 14.52 30.95
N PRO A 70 3.16 15.52 30.28
CA PRO A 70 2.79 15.41 28.86
C PRO A 70 4.06 15.34 28.00
N LEU A 71 3.98 14.63 26.86
CA LEU A 71 5.08 14.55 25.89
C LEU A 71 5.00 15.68 24.86
N GLU A 72 3.81 16.15 24.56
CA GLU A 72 3.50 17.33 23.74
C GLU A 72 2.45 18.21 24.46
N ASP A 73 2.37 19.47 24.05
CA ASP A 73 1.39 20.45 24.51
C ASP A 73 0.05 20.40 23.77
N TYR A 74 -0.12 19.42 22.88
CA TYR A 74 -1.32 19.20 22.05
C TYR A 74 -1.70 17.73 21.96
N ALA A 75 -2.95 17.44 21.57
CA ALA A 75 -3.38 16.08 21.28
C ALA A 75 -2.68 15.54 20.02
N ALA A 76 -1.74 14.61 20.19
CA ALA A 76 -1.02 13.99 19.06
C ALA A 76 -1.96 13.16 18.19
N ILE A 77 -2.95 12.49 18.78
CA ILE A 77 -4.01 11.75 18.08
C ILE A 77 -5.29 12.59 18.18
N CYS A 78 -5.82 13.05 17.05
CA CYS A 78 -7.06 13.82 17.06
C CYS A 78 -8.27 12.93 17.45
N PRO A 79 -9.38 13.51 17.95
CA PRO A 79 -10.54 12.75 18.43
C PRO A 79 -11.11 11.77 17.39
N THR A 80 -11.18 12.18 16.12
CA THR A 80 -11.65 11.32 15.03
C THR A 80 -10.77 10.08 14.83
N LEU A 81 -9.45 10.22 14.99
CA LEU A 81 -8.51 9.10 14.94
C LEU A 81 -8.54 8.23 16.20
N LEU A 82 -8.87 8.77 17.38
CA LEU A 82 -9.12 7.95 18.57
C LEU A 82 -10.32 7.03 18.36
N THR A 83 -11.44 7.60 17.88
CA THR A 83 -12.64 6.83 17.55
C THR A 83 -12.34 5.76 16.48
N LEU A 84 -11.59 6.15 15.44
CA LEU A 84 -11.17 5.22 14.39
C LEU A 84 -10.30 4.08 14.96
N ALA A 85 -9.36 4.39 15.86
CA ALA A 85 -8.50 3.38 16.48
C ALA A 85 -9.30 2.36 17.28
N GLN A 86 -10.33 2.80 18.02
CA GLN A 86 -11.25 1.93 18.76
C GLN A 86 -12.02 1.02 17.80
N GLN A 87 -12.68 1.58 16.80
CA GLN A 87 -13.43 0.83 15.80
C GLN A 87 -12.55 -0.19 15.07
N MET A 88 -11.33 0.20 14.71
CA MET A 88 -10.38 -0.71 14.08
C MET A 88 -9.96 -1.84 15.00
N ALA A 89 -9.76 -1.57 16.31
CA ALA A 89 -9.43 -2.61 17.27
C ALA A 89 -10.54 -3.68 17.34
N ASP A 90 -11.80 -3.24 17.27
CA ASP A 90 -12.95 -4.11 17.23
C ASP A 90 -13.05 -4.88 15.88
N ASP A 91 -12.92 -4.17 14.75
CA ASP A 91 -13.05 -4.74 13.39
C ASP A 91 -11.97 -5.80 13.08
N VAL A 92 -10.71 -5.58 13.51
CA VAL A 92 -9.60 -6.52 13.28
C VAL A 92 -9.27 -7.38 14.49
N HIS A 93 -10.09 -7.29 15.53
CA HIS A 93 -9.98 -8.04 16.78
C HIS A 93 -8.57 -7.99 17.39
N CYS A 94 -8.02 -6.79 17.60
CA CYS A 94 -6.69 -6.60 18.18
C CYS A 94 -6.70 -5.63 19.38
N PRO A 95 -5.68 -5.62 20.24
CA PRO A 95 -5.57 -4.65 21.32
C PRO A 95 -5.58 -3.20 20.82
N LEU A 96 -6.29 -2.31 21.51
CA LEU A 96 -6.37 -0.89 21.16
C LEU A 96 -4.99 -0.21 21.07
N ALA A 97 -4.03 -0.61 21.91
CA ALA A 97 -2.66 -0.11 21.85
C ALA A 97 -2.00 -0.32 20.47
N GLU A 98 -2.33 -1.40 19.76
CA GLU A 98 -1.77 -1.67 18.43
C GLU A 98 -2.35 -0.76 17.36
N THR A 99 -3.65 -0.49 17.39
CA THR A 99 -4.29 0.44 16.45
C THR A 99 -3.87 1.89 16.72
N LEU A 100 -3.75 2.30 17.98
CA LEU A 100 -3.22 3.62 18.35
C LEU A 100 -1.79 3.84 17.82
N ARG A 101 -0.96 2.79 17.80
CA ARG A 101 0.38 2.86 17.20
C ARG A 101 0.38 3.20 15.72
N LEU A 102 -0.68 2.85 14.98
CA LEU A 102 -0.82 3.18 13.56
C LEU A 102 -1.12 4.66 13.33
N MET A 103 -1.75 5.33 14.31
CA MET A 103 -2.14 6.74 14.21
C MET A 103 -0.95 7.71 14.32
N LEU A 104 0.20 7.23 14.76
CA LEU A 104 1.39 8.04 15.01
C LEU A 104 2.59 7.54 14.18
N PRO A 105 3.45 8.45 13.69
CA PRO A 105 4.74 8.04 13.13
C PRO A 105 5.54 7.25 14.16
N ALA A 106 6.08 6.10 13.76
CA ALA A 106 6.84 5.22 14.65
C ALA A 106 8.01 5.93 15.36
N GLN A 107 8.52 6.98 14.77
CA GLN A 107 9.66 7.77 15.25
C GLN A 107 9.30 8.73 16.38
N MET A 108 8.02 9.08 16.54
CA MET A 108 7.55 9.87 17.69
C MET A 108 7.65 9.07 18.98
N ARG A 109 7.58 7.74 18.91
CA ARG A 109 7.67 6.87 20.08
C ARG A 109 9.12 6.81 20.60
N GLY A 110 9.29 6.93 21.91
CA GLY A 110 10.60 6.94 22.56
C GLY A 110 11.40 8.23 22.34
N GLY A 111 10.77 9.34 21.93
CA GLY A 111 11.45 10.64 21.76
C GLY A 111 12.59 10.65 20.75
N ARG A 112 12.59 9.71 19.78
CA ARG A 112 13.72 9.48 18.85
C ARG A 112 13.91 10.60 17.82
N ILE A 113 12.93 11.48 17.67
CA ILE A 113 12.96 12.59 16.72
C ILE A 113 12.51 13.87 17.40
N GLN A 114 13.28 14.92 17.13
CA GLN A 114 12.99 16.28 17.58
C GLN A 114 12.78 17.19 16.36
N VAL A 115 12.11 18.32 16.62
CA VAL A 115 12.00 19.42 15.66
C VAL A 115 13.40 19.84 15.26
N LYS A 116 13.66 19.94 13.98
CA LYS A 116 14.93 20.49 13.50
C LYS A 116 14.83 22.00 13.59
N THR A 117 15.72 22.63 14.35
CA THR A 117 15.87 24.09 14.38
C THR A 117 17.16 24.51 13.70
N GLN A 118 17.19 25.74 13.24
CA GLN A 118 18.40 26.44 12.79
C GLN A 118 18.46 27.82 13.44
N THR A 119 19.65 28.26 13.76
CA THR A 119 19.85 29.62 14.21
C THR A 119 19.75 30.55 13.01
N VAL A 120 18.91 31.56 13.11
CA VAL A 120 18.77 32.63 12.10
C VAL A 120 19.16 33.97 12.71
N ALA A 121 19.71 34.84 11.87
CA ALA A 121 20.04 36.21 12.22
C ALA A 121 19.08 37.16 11.52
N GLN A 122 18.50 38.10 12.26
CA GLN A 122 17.59 39.13 11.77
C GLN A 122 17.98 40.51 12.28
N ALA A 123 17.84 41.54 11.49
CA ALA A 123 18.02 42.91 11.89
C ALA A 123 17.07 43.28 13.05
N ALA A 124 17.60 43.80 14.15
CA ALA A 124 16.85 44.33 15.28
C ALA A 124 16.74 45.86 15.24
N LYS A 125 17.44 46.52 14.34
CA LYS A 125 17.45 47.99 14.12
C LYS A 125 17.15 48.28 12.66
N PRO A 126 16.72 49.54 12.35
CA PRO A 126 16.51 49.98 10.98
C PRO A 126 17.77 49.85 10.11
N ARG A 127 17.57 49.73 8.82
CA ARG A 127 18.61 49.50 7.82
C ARG A 127 19.75 50.52 7.91
N GLU A 128 19.40 51.80 8.05
CA GLU A 128 20.38 52.90 8.12
C GLU A 128 21.34 52.72 9.30
N MET A 129 20.86 52.18 10.43
CA MET A 129 21.72 51.95 11.60
C MET A 129 22.68 50.76 11.38
N LEU A 130 22.26 49.70 10.69
CA LEU A 130 23.15 48.61 10.37
C LEU A 130 24.20 49.03 9.33
N GLU A 131 23.81 49.80 8.30
CA GLU A 131 24.74 50.35 7.29
C GLU A 131 25.75 51.28 7.95
N ALA A 132 25.32 52.18 8.85
CA ALA A 132 26.21 53.04 9.60
C ALA A 132 27.18 52.26 10.50
N ALA A 133 26.70 51.22 11.17
CA ALA A 133 27.51 50.31 11.97
C ALA A 133 28.52 49.53 11.12
N ALA A 134 28.13 49.08 9.92
CA ALA A 134 28.99 48.42 8.98
C ALA A 134 30.14 49.38 8.48
N LEU A 135 29.83 50.65 8.21
CA LEU A 135 30.82 51.67 7.83
C LEU A 135 31.76 51.99 8.96
N ALA A 136 31.27 52.03 10.19
CA ALA A 136 32.07 52.33 11.40
C ALA A 136 32.97 51.16 11.83
N GLU A 137 32.67 49.92 11.41
CA GLU A 137 33.42 48.70 11.77
C GLU A 137 34.74 48.62 10.93
N LYS A 138 35.82 49.09 11.52
CA LYS A 138 37.16 49.10 10.89
C LYS A 138 38.04 47.91 11.27
N ARG A 139 37.71 47.23 12.42
CA ARG A 139 38.58 46.22 13.03
C ARG A 139 38.26 44.78 12.55
N SER A 140 37.03 44.51 12.16
CA SER A 140 36.62 43.17 11.76
C SER A 140 35.91 43.15 10.40
N PRO A 141 36.62 42.75 9.33
CA PRO A 141 36.01 42.61 8.01
C PRO A 141 34.83 41.66 8.02
N LYS A 142 34.85 40.60 8.91
CA LYS A 142 33.79 39.65 9.05
C LYS A 142 32.49 40.32 9.60
N ARG A 143 32.61 41.11 10.64
CA ARG A 143 31.47 41.85 11.21
C ARG A 143 30.91 42.88 10.24
N ARG A 144 31.76 43.59 9.54
CA ARG A 144 31.34 44.55 8.53
C ARG A 144 30.53 43.88 7.41
N LEU A 145 31.02 42.76 6.89
CA LEU A 145 30.30 42.01 5.83
C LEU A 145 28.95 41.50 6.33
N LEU A 146 28.89 40.90 7.54
CA LEU A 146 27.64 40.43 8.14
C LEU A 146 26.64 41.56 8.36
N LEU A 147 27.05 42.73 8.86
CA LEU A 147 26.18 43.89 9.03
C LEU A 147 25.65 44.40 7.68
N THR A 148 26.47 44.39 6.62
CA THR A 148 26.05 44.78 5.27
C THR A 148 25.03 43.81 4.70
N VAL A 149 25.21 42.49 4.90
CA VAL A 149 24.24 41.49 4.45
C VAL A 149 22.92 41.61 5.21
N LEU A 150 22.99 41.72 6.53
CA LEU A 150 21.81 41.78 7.40
C LEU A 150 21.04 43.11 7.34
N SER A 151 21.61 44.14 6.69
CA SER A 151 20.95 45.43 6.45
C SER A 151 19.81 45.34 5.43
N ASP A 152 19.69 44.23 4.67
CA ASP A 152 18.57 44.00 3.75
C ASP A 152 17.22 43.76 4.46
N GLY A 153 17.24 43.62 5.78
CA GLY A 153 16.06 43.43 6.63
C GLY A 153 15.47 42.01 6.57
N ARG A 154 16.10 41.10 5.83
CA ARG A 154 15.65 39.68 5.75
C ARG A 154 16.19 38.86 6.90
N THR A 155 15.54 37.76 7.18
CA THR A 155 16.05 36.74 8.09
C THR A 155 17.02 35.83 7.32
N HIS A 156 18.25 35.71 7.84
CA HIS A 156 19.29 34.90 7.22
C HIS A 156 19.65 33.70 8.11
N PRO A 157 19.52 32.46 7.60
CA PRO A 157 20.07 31.28 8.28
C PRO A 157 21.58 31.40 8.48
N VAL A 158 22.08 31.07 9.66
CA VAL A 158 23.54 31.11 9.94
C VAL A 158 24.31 30.20 8.98
N GLU A 159 23.70 29.10 8.49
CA GLU A 159 24.29 28.20 7.53
C GLU A 159 24.54 28.89 6.16
N GLU A 160 23.66 29.78 5.72
CA GLU A 160 23.87 30.59 4.49
C GLU A 160 24.97 31.61 4.73
N LEU A 161 25.03 32.23 5.90
CA LEU A 161 26.09 33.15 6.25
C LEU A 161 27.48 32.50 6.35
N LYS A 162 27.56 31.17 6.59
CA LYS A 162 28.81 30.41 6.53
C LYS A 162 29.44 30.37 5.12
N LEU A 163 28.64 30.54 4.08
CA LEU A 163 29.14 30.62 2.69
C LEU A 163 29.87 31.92 2.45
N LEU A 164 29.55 32.96 3.17
CA LEU A 164 30.14 34.29 3.04
C LEU A 164 31.26 34.52 4.05
N VAL A 165 31.11 34.02 5.26
CA VAL A 165 32.03 34.24 6.37
C VAL A 165 32.32 32.92 7.08
N ARG A 166 33.62 32.55 7.12
CA ARG A 166 34.03 31.36 7.87
C ARG A 166 33.73 31.55 9.38
N GLU A 167 32.95 30.63 9.97
CA GLU A 167 32.56 30.61 11.40
C GLU A 167 31.88 31.94 11.84
N PRO A 168 30.68 32.28 11.30
CA PRO A 168 30.05 33.57 11.55
C PRO A 168 29.48 33.73 12.97
N LEU A 169 29.26 32.63 13.72
CA LEU A 169 28.47 32.60 14.95
C LEU A 169 29.05 33.50 16.03
N GLN A 170 30.36 33.56 16.20
CA GLN A 170 31.03 34.42 17.19
C GLN A 170 30.84 35.89 16.85
N ALA A 171 31.00 36.23 15.56
CA ALA A 171 30.81 37.62 15.07
C ALA A 171 29.33 38.04 15.20
N LEU A 172 28.40 37.16 14.89
CA LEU A 172 26.96 37.40 15.05
C LEU A 172 26.58 37.62 16.49
N ARG A 173 27.10 36.85 17.45
CA ARG A 173 26.85 37.07 18.90
C ARG A 173 27.40 38.42 19.36
N GLN A 174 28.51 38.88 18.81
CA GLN A 174 29.04 40.21 19.14
C GLN A 174 28.15 41.32 18.59
N ILE A 175 27.60 41.18 17.39
CA ILE A 175 26.66 42.11 16.78
C ILE A 175 25.33 42.12 17.54
N GLU A 176 24.88 40.97 18.00
CA GLU A 176 23.69 40.80 18.86
C GLU A 176 23.88 41.51 20.21
N ALA A 177 25.04 41.30 20.86
CA ALA A 177 25.37 41.98 22.11
C ALA A 177 25.40 43.51 21.96
N ALA A 178 25.67 44.02 20.77
CA ALA A 178 25.53 45.46 20.46
C ALA A 178 24.07 45.87 20.16
N GLY A 179 23.12 44.98 20.22
CA GLY A 179 21.70 45.26 20.02
C GLY A 179 21.31 45.56 18.56
N LEU A 180 22.17 45.24 17.59
CA LEU A 180 21.93 45.52 16.18
C LEU A 180 21.15 44.43 15.45
N ILE A 181 21.29 43.18 15.89
CA ILE A 181 20.58 42.02 15.36
C ILE A 181 20.01 41.17 16.49
N ALA A 182 19.10 40.26 16.17
CA ALA A 182 18.62 39.20 17.06
C ALA A 182 18.93 37.84 16.46
N LEU A 183 19.48 36.94 17.27
CA LEU A 183 19.62 35.52 16.91
C LEU A 183 18.42 34.76 17.49
N ARG A 184 17.78 34.00 16.66
CA ARG A 184 16.61 33.18 17.04
C ARG A 184 16.78 31.76 16.52
N GLU A 185 16.23 30.80 17.26
CA GLU A 185 16.05 29.44 16.75
C GLU A 185 14.75 29.40 15.94
N GLU A 186 14.87 29.06 14.68
CA GLU A 186 13.75 28.94 13.76
C GLU A 186 13.60 27.47 13.31
N GLU A 187 12.36 27.01 13.24
CA GLU A 187 12.06 25.66 12.80
C GLU A 187 12.35 25.48 11.32
N VAL A 188 13.07 24.41 10.98
CA VAL A 188 13.36 24.02 9.60
C VAL A 188 12.65 22.72 9.25
N LEU A 189 11.72 22.80 8.31
CA LEU A 189 11.02 21.64 7.80
C LEU A 189 11.87 20.90 6.76
N ARG A 190 12.07 19.60 7.00
CA ARG A 190 12.69 18.68 6.04
C ARG A 190 11.65 18.32 5.00
N ARG A 191 11.70 18.96 3.83
CA ARG A 191 10.74 18.69 2.74
C ARG A 191 11.31 17.63 1.78
N PRO A 192 10.60 16.52 1.50
CA PRO A 192 11.03 15.54 0.52
C PRO A 192 11.13 16.21 -0.87
N GLY A 193 12.26 16.06 -1.58
CA GLY A 193 12.41 16.55 -2.95
C GLY A 193 12.68 18.04 -3.14
N GLY A 194 13.03 18.79 -2.08
CA GLY A 194 13.44 20.20 -2.16
C GLY A 194 12.31 21.19 -2.40
N ASN A 195 12.66 22.47 -2.58
CA ASN A 195 11.72 23.54 -2.94
C ASN A 195 11.43 23.47 -4.44
N THR A 196 10.26 22.99 -4.83
CA THR A 196 9.77 23.15 -6.21
C THR A 196 9.23 24.57 -6.37
N PRO A 197 9.55 25.26 -7.49
CA PRO A 197 8.94 26.56 -7.79
C PRO A 197 7.42 26.42 -7.89
N ASP A 198 6.68 27.38 -7.34
CA ASP A 198 5.22 27.50 -7.45
C ASP A 198 4.82 27.91 -8.90
N THR A 199 5.12 27.08 -9.87
CA THR A 199 4.61 27.28 -11.24
C THR A 199 3.29 26.54 -11.34
N ALA A 200 2.18 27.27 -11.25
CA ALA A 200 0.85 26.72 -11.44
C ALA A 200 0.72 26.14 -12.86
N VAL A 201 0.57 24.84 -12.96
CA VAL A 201 0.28 24.18 -14.25
C VAL A 201 -1.23 24.35 -14.52
N PRO A 202 -1.62 24.92 -15.67
CA PRO A 202 -3.03 25.08 -16.02
C PRO A 202 -3.70 23.70 -16.19
N ASP A 203 -4.97 23.65 -15.83
CA ASP A 203 -5.75 22.42 -15.97
C ASP A 203 -6.13 22.18 -17.43
N PRO A 204 -6.00 20.94 -17.91
CA PRO A 204 -6.50 20.58 -19.23
C PRO A 204 -8.03 20.66 -19.29
N PRO A 205 -8.63 20.82 -20.49
CA PRO A 205 -10.07 20.71 -20.65
C PRO A 205 -10.54 19.31 -20.26
N LEU A 206 -11.72 19.24 -19.65
CA LEU A 206 -12.33 17.97 -19.27
C LEU A 206 -12.89 17.24 -20.50
N THR A 207 -12.90 15.92 -20.44
CA THR A 207 -13.64 15.10 -21.39
C THR A 207 -15.10 14.96 -20.94
N PRO A 208 -16.06 14.64 -21.85
CA PRO A 208 -17.47 14.46 -21.46
C PRO A 208 -17.66 13.47 -20.30
N GLY A 209 -16.96 12.35 -20.31
CA GLY A 209 -17.03 11.36 -19.21
C GLY A 209 -16.47 11.88 -17.88
N GLN A 210 -15.47 12.76 -17.90
CA GLN A 210 -14.95 13.42 -16.69
C GLN A 210 -15.96 14.45 -16.16
N GLU A 211 -16.59 15.22 -17.06
CA GLU A 211 -17.63 16.20 -16.69
C GLU A 211 -18.85 15.51 -16.08
N GLU A 212 -19.31 14.42 -16.70
CA GLU A 212 -20.40 13.60 -16.17
C GLU A 212 -20.09 13.06 -14.77
N ALA A 213 -18.92 12.43 -14.60
CA ALA A 213 -18.51 11.91 -13.29
C ALA A 213 -18.45 13.02 -12.23
N LEU A 214 -17.89 14.19 -12.56
CA LEU A 214 -17.81 15.32 -11.64
C LEU A 214 -19.21 15.89 -11.32
N SER A 215 -20.10 15.99 -12.29
CA SER A 215 -21.47 16.53 -12.09
C SER A 215 -22.25 15.73 -11.05
N VAL A 216 -22.04 14.41 -11.00
CA VAL A 216 -22.68 13.52 -10.01
C VAL A 216 -22.03 13.65 -8.63
N MET A 217 -20.70 13.79 -8.55
CA MET A 217 -19.98 13.79 -7.26
C MET A 217 -19.96 15.15 -6.56
N LEU A 218 -19.95 16.26 -7.29
CA LEU A 218 -19.81 17.60 -6.72
C LEU A 218 -20.92 18.02 -5.74
N PRO A 219 -22.20 17.66 -5.93
CA PRO A 219 -23.23 17.94 -4.94
C PRO A 219 -22.96 17.25 -3.59
N ASP A 220 -22.60 15.97 -3.62
CA ASP A 220 -22.36 15.18 -2.42
C ASP A 220 -21.05 15.54 -1.72
N LEU A 221 -20.08 16.10 -2.43
CA LEU A 221 -18.87 16.63 -1.84
C LEU A 221 -19.14 17.72 -0.79
N ARG A 222 -20.25 18.47 -0.96
CA ARG A 222 -20.70 19.48 0.01
C ARG A 222 -21.34 18.85 1.23
N SER A 223 -22.19 17.85 1.05
CA SER A 223 -22.87 17.13 2.15
C SER A 223 -21.96 16.17 2.90
N GLY A 224 -20.88 15.67 2.26
CA GLY A 224 -19.93 14.73 2.85
C GLY A 224 -20.49 13.31 3.04
N GLN A 225 -21.40 12.84 2.17
CA GLN A 225 -22.06 11.53 2.30
C GLN A 225 -21.89 10.61 1.09
N GLY A 226 -21.23 11.06 0.03
CA GLY A 226 -21.10 10.29 -1.21
C GLY A 226 -20.09 9.16 -1.08
N LYS A 227 -20.45 7.97 -1.60
CA LYS A 227 -19.55 6.82 -1.77
C LYS A 227 -19.59 6.38 -3.23
N TYR A 228 -18.46 6.45 -3.91
CA TYR A 228 -18.38 6.24 -5.36
C TYR A 228 -17.36 5.17 -5.74
N LEU A 229 -17.68 4.43 -6.80
CA LEU A 229 -16.75 3.59 -7.53
C LEU A 229 -16.61 4.13 -8.96
N LEU A 230 -15.45 4.70 -9.29
CA LEU A 230 -15.12 5.18 -10.63
C LEU A 230 -14.42 4.08 -11.43
N HIS A 231 -15.16 3.43 -12.31
CA HIS A 231 -14.64 2.46 -13.26
C HIS A 231 -14.26 3.18 -14.56
N GLY A 232 -13.00 3.41 -14.77
CA GLY A 232 -12.52 4.07 -15.99
C GLY A 232 -11.39 3.32 -16.63
N VAL A 233 -11.46 3.10 -17.94
CA VAL A 233 -10.40 2.40 -18.69
C VAL A 233 -9.03 3.02 -18.47
N THR A 234 -7.97 2.27 -18.71
CA THR A 234 -6.60 2.78 -18.60
C THR A 234 -6.39 3.95 -19.59
N GLY A 235 -6.01 5.12 -19.07
CA GLY A 235 -5.85 6.34 -19.88
C GLY A 235 -7.13 7.17 -20.04
N SER A 236 -8.21 6.87 -19.31
CA SER A 236 -9.44 7.68 -19.30
C SER A 236 -9.30 9.03 -18.57
N GLY A 237 -8.18 9.25 -17.87
CA GLY A 237 -7.93 10.51 -17.15
C GLY A 237 -8.60 10.59 -15.78
N LYS A 238 -8.79 9.47 -15.09
CA LYS A 238 -9.29 9.42 -13.69
C LYS A 238 -8.59 10.41 -12.77
N THR A 239 -7.29 10.58 -12.94
CA THR A 239 -6.49 11.48 -12.09
C THR A 239 -6.91 12.94 -12.22
N GLU A 240 -7.39 13.39 -13.38
CA GLU A 240 -7.90 14.76 -13.53
C GLU A 240 -9.19 14.95 -12.73
N VAL A 241 -10.07 13.94 -12.69
CA VAL A 241 -11.26 13.95 -11.82
C VAL A 241 -10.85 14.12 -10.36
N PHE A 242 -9.80 13.41 -9.90
CA PHE A 242 -9.30 13.54 -8.53
C PHE A 242 -8.84 14.98 -8.23
N ILE A 243 -8.08 15.59 -9.14
CA ILE A 243 -7.57 16.95 -8.98
C ILE A 243 -8.71 17.94 -8.84
N ARG A 244 -9.74 17.85 -9.69
CA ARG A 244 -10.90 18.74 -9.64
C ARG A 244 -11.66 18.60 -8.32
N LEU A 245 -11.88 17.37 -7.85
CA LEU A 245 -12.52 17.10 -6.56
C LEU A 245 -11.70 17.66 -5.40
N VAL A 246 -10.37 17.43 -5.41
CA VAL A 246 -9.47 17.96 -4.36
C VAL A 246 -9.52 19.48 -4.33
N ARG A 247 -9.45 20.16 -5.48
CA ARG A 247 -9.54 21.61 -5.54
C ARG A 247 -10.86 22.12 -4.97
N GLN A 248 -11.97 21.48 -5.34
CA GLN A 248 -13.28 21.85 -4.82
C GLN A 248 -13.39 21.63 -3.31
N THR A 249 -12.77 20.55 -2.80
CA THR A 249 -12.66 20.29 -1.35
C THR A 249 -11.89 21.40 -0.64
N LEU A 250 -10.76 21.84 -1.22
CA LEU A 250 -9.96 22.93 -0.67
C LEU A 250 -10.70 24.27 -0.67
N VAL A 251 -11.50 24.56 -1.70
CA VAL A 251 -12.35 25.77 -1.78
C VAL A 251 -13.40 25.78 -0.64
N GLN A 252 -13.86 24.60 -0.22
CA GLN A 252 -14.78 24.45 0.92
C GLN A 252 -14.08 24.56 2.28
N GLY A 253 -12.77 24.83 2.31
CA GLY A 253 -11.99 24.90 3.56
C GLY A 253 -11.70 23.54 4.18
N LYS A 254 -11.98 22.43 3.46
CA LYS A 254 -11.76 21.06 3.93
C LYS A 254 -10.41 20.50 3.44
N SER A 255 -9.98 19.39 4.03
CA SER A 255 -8.79 18.64 3.64
C SER A 255 -9.16 17.47 2.72
N ALA A 256 -8.21 17.06 1.87
CA ALA A 256 -8.38 15.92 0.99
C ALA A 256 -7.22 14.93 1.12
N MET A 257 -7.52 13.65 0.94
CA MET A 257 -6.54 12.57 0.96
C MET A 257 -6.61 11.77 -0.33
N ILE A 258 -5.44 11.47 -0.91
CA ILE A 258 -5.30 10.60 -2.09
C ILE A 258 -4.39 9.43 -1.70
N LEU A 259 -4.98 8.25 -1.64
CA LEU A 259 -4.24 7.01 -1.44
C LEU A 259 -3.86 6.44 -2.80
N VAL A 260 -2.59 6.12 -2.98
CA VAL A 260 -2.05 5.52 -4.20
C VAL A 260 -1.21 4.30 -3.85
N PRO A 261 -1.10 3.28 -4.73
CA PRO A 261 -0.20 2.16 -4.49
C PRO A 261 1.24 2.64 -4.30
N GLU A 262 1.98 2.06 -3.36
CA GLU A 262 3.33 2.51 -3.00
C GLU A 262 4.30 2.54 -4.19
N ILE A 263 4.15 1.59 -5.12
CA ILE A 263 4.95 1.51 -6.35
C ILE A 263 4.65 2.69 -7.29
N ALA A 264 3.42 3.22 -7.26
CA ALA A 264 3.02 4.37 -8.07
C ALA A 264 3.55 5.71 -7.54
N LEU A 265 3.95 5.79 -6.25
CA LEU A 265 4.55 6.97 -5.64
C LEU A 265 6.01 7.17 -6.11
N THR A 266 6.17 7.41 -7.39
CA THR A 266 7.46 7.79 -7.97
C THR A 266 7.78 9.26 -7.66
N PRO A 267 9.07 9.67 -7.69
CA PRO A 267 9.45 11.08 -7.54
C PRO A 267 8.70 12.02 -8.49
N GLN A 268 8.39 11.54 -9.69
CA GLN A 268 7.63 12.29 -10.68
C GLN A 268 6.18 12.50 -10.31
N MET A 269 5.51 11.47 -9.81
CA MET A 269 4.14 11.58 -9.30
C MET A 269 4.09 12.61 -8.16
N VAL A 270 5.06 12.56 -7.25
CA VAL A 270 5.21 13.54 -6.16
C VAL A 270 5.39 14.96 -6.70
N MET A 271 6.31 15.14 -7.65
CA MET A 271 6.53 16.46 -8.30
C MET A 271 5.27 16.93 -9.03
N TRP A 272 4.58 16.05 -9.72
CA TRP A 272 3.37 16.36 -10.46
C TRP A 272 2.23 16.86 -9.54
N PHE A 273 2.01 16.20 -8.39
CA PHE A 273 1.04 16.68 -7.41
C PHE A 273 1.47 18.01 -6.76
N ARG A 274 2.75 18.17 -6.47
CA ARG A 274 3.27 19.42 -5.92
C ARG A 274 3.14 20.59 -6.89
N ALA A 275 3.39 20.38 -8.17
CA ALA A 275 3.16 21.39 -9.19
C ALA A 275 1.69 21.84 -9.30
N ARG A 276 0.75 20.98 -8.87
CA ARG A 276 -0.70 21.26 -8.91
C ARG A 276 -1.24 21.88 -7.62
N PHE A 277 -0.69 21.51 -6.47
CA PHE A 277 -1.20 21.92 -5.16
C PHE A 277 -0.21 22.77 -4.34
N GLY A 278 1.03 22.96 -4.82
CA GLY A 278 2.02 23.81 -4.14
C GLY A 278 2.33 23.37 -2.71
N ALA A 279 2.46 24.36 -1.84
CA ALA A 279 2.83 24.16 -0.44
C ALA A 279 1.79 23.44 0.42
N VAL A 280 0.52 23.39 -0.01
CA VAL A 280 -0.55 22.71 0.76
C VAL A 280 -0.56 21.19 0.58
N ALA A 281 0.32 20.65 -0.28
CA ALA A 281 0.49 19.22 -0.44
C ALA A 281 1.52 18.65 0.55
N ALA A 282 1.17 17.52 1.18
CA ALA A 282 2.05 16.68 1.97
C ALA A 282 2.13 15.28 1.35
N VAL A 283 3.30 14.65 1.39
CA VAL A 283 3.52 13.32 0.82
C VAL A 283 3.98 12.36 1.91
N LEU A 284 3.28 11.23 2.06
CA LEU A 284 3.57 10.21 3.07
C LEU A 284 3.82 8.84 2.42
N HIS A 285 5.06 8.33 2.50
CA HIS A 285 5.43 6.98 2.03
C HIS A 285 6.60 6.37 2.81
N SER A 286 6.86 5.07 2.61
CA SER A 286 7.87 4.32 3.37
C SER A 286 9.31 4.78 3.13
N ARG A 287 9.62 5.35 1.95
CA ARG A 287 10.97 5.82 1.58
C ARG A 287 11.36 7.17 2.18
N LEU A 288 10.43 7.88 2.83
CA LEU A 288 10.76 9.09 3.58
C LEU A 288 11.68 8.76 4.74
N SER A 289 12.68 9.60 4.97
CA SER A 289 13.46 9.58 6.19
C SER A 289 12.55 9.80 7.41
N ALA A 290 13.01 9.37 8.56
CA ALA A 290 12.27 9.55 9.80
C ALA A 290 11.90 11.01 10.07
N GLY A 291 12.84 11.93 9.81
CA GLY A 291 12.64 13.37 9.97
C GLY A 291 11.63 13.96 8.99
N GLU A 292 11.73 13.62 7.70
CA GLU A 292 10.79 14.09 6.68
C GLU A 292 9.36 13.63 6.99
N ARG A 293 9.18 12.36 7.42
CA ARG A 293 7.87 11.83 7.78
C ARG A 293 7.27 12.54 8.98
N PHE A 294 8.09 12.85 9.98
CA PHE A 294 7.68 13.59 11.16
C PHE A 294 7.28 15.03 10.81
N ASP A 295 8.06 15.71 9.97
CA ASP A 295 7.78 17.10 9.59
C ASP A 295 6.55 17.19 8.68
N GLU A 296 6.34 16.27 7.73
CA GLU A 296 5.12 16.19 6.92
C GLU A 296 3.88 15.89 7.81
N TRP A 297 3.99 14.97 8.78
CA TRP A 297 2.93 14.68 9.74
C TRP A 297 2.54 15.93 10.56
N ARG A 298 3.53 16.70 11.03
CA ARG A 298 3.29 17.95 11.78
C ARG A 298 2.62 19.02 10.91
N ARG A 299 3.03 19.16 9.65
CA ARG A 299 2.40 20.09 8.70
C ARG A 299 0.92 19.74 8.50
N ILE A 300 0.60 18.47 8.33
CA ILE A 300 -0.78 18.01 8.22
C ILE A 300 -1.55 18.32 9.52
N ARG A 301 -0.96 17.98 10.66
CA ARG A 301 -1.60 18.18 11.98
C ARG A 301 -1.90 19.63 12.29
N ARG A 302 -1.03 20.55 11.86
CA ARG A 302 -1.21 22.00 12.02
C ARG A 302 -2.17 22.61 11.00
N GLY A 303 -2.53 21.90 9.94
CA GLY A 303 -3.33 22.42 8.83
C GLY A 303 -2.52 23.19 7.77
N ASP A 304 -1.19 23.23 7.87
CA ASP A 304 -0.30 23.82 6.86
C ASP A 304 -0.35 23.03 5.54
N ALA A 305 -0.63 21.73 5.64
CA ALA A 305 -0.88 20.86 4.49
C ALA A 305 -2.29 20.27 4.59
N ARG A 306 -3.10 20.54 3.58
CA ARG A 306 -4.50 20.11 3.49
C ARG A 306 -4.75 19.08 2.39
N VAL A 307 -3.75 18.78 1.56
CA VAL A 307 -3.79 17.68 0.58
C VAL A 307 -2.75 16.66 0.97
N VAL A 308 -3.20 15.47 1.36
CA VAL A 308 -2.32 14.36 1.73
C VAL A 308 -2.28 13.36 0.60
N ILE A 309 -1.09 13.11 0.06
CA ILE A 309 -0.86 12.06 -0.95
C ILE A 309 0.01 10.99 -0.30
N GLY A 310 -0.42 9.74 -0.36
CA GLY A 310 0.40 8.72 0.25
C GLY A 310 0.00 7.28 -0.06
N ALA A 311 0.85 6.36 0.43
CA ALA A 311 0.57 4.95 0.39
C ALA A 311 -0.44 4.54 1.49
N ARG A 312 -0.71 3.26 1.61
CA ARG A 312 -1.63 2.65 2.57
C ARG A 312 -1.68 3.36 3.95
N SER A 313 -0.52 3.62 4.56
CA SER A 313 -0.45 4.21 5.90
C SER A 313 -0.86 5.69 5.96
N ALA A 314 -0.97 6.36 4.83
CA ALA A 314 -1.44 7.75 4.80
C ALA A 314 -2.91 7.88 5.22
N VAL A 315 -3.67 6.77 5.21
CA VAL A 315 -5.05 6.73 5.71
C VAL A 315 -5.17 7.16 7.19
N PHE A 316 -4.07 7.14 7.95
CA PHE A 316 -3.99 7.59 9.34
C PHE A 316 -3.45 9.02 9.50
N ALA A 317 -3.26 9.76 8.43
CA ALA A 317 -2.78 11.14 8.52
C ALA A 317 -3.76 12.02 9.33
N PRO A 318 -3.27 12.88 10.23
CA PRO A 318 -4.08 13.67 11.16
C PRO A 318 -4.68 14.90 10.45
N CYS A 319 -5.45 14.68 9.39
CA CYS A 319 -6.14 15.74 8.67
C CYS A 319 -7.22 16.36 9.55
N GLY A 320 -7.20 17.69 9.70
CA GLY A 320 -8.34 18.41 10.23
C GLY A 320 -9.41 18.62 9.15
N ASN A 321 -10.69 18.52 9.53
CA ASN A 321 -11.83 18.77 8.64
C ASN A 321 -11.73 18.05 7.28
N LEU A 322 -11.62 16.72 7.34
CA LEU A 322 -11.51 15.88 6.14
C LEU A 322 -12.82 15.94 5.32
N GLY A 323 -12.72 16.18 4.00
CA GLY A 323 -13.87 16.27 3.10
C GLY A 323 -13.86 15.24 1.98
N LEU A 324 -12.69 14.68 1.65
CA LEU A 324 -12.55 13.74 0.53
C LEU A 324 -11.45 12.72 0.81
N ILE A 325 -11.74 11.45 0.57
CA ILE A 325 -10.72 10.39 0.42
C ILE A 325 -10.86 9.78 -0.97
N VAL A 326 -9.77 9.78 -1.73
CA VAL A 326 -9.64 9.08 -3.01
C VAL A 326 -8.73 7.88 -2.80
N VAL A 327 -9.12 6.72 -3.31
CA VAL A 327 -8.31 5.50 -3.36
C VAL A 327 -8.09 5.12 -4.82
N ASP A 328 -6.93 5.44 -5.35
CA ASP A 328 -6.58 5.11 -6.73
C ASP A 328 -6.12 3.66 -6.85
N GLU A 329 -6.43 3.01 -7.99
CA GLU A 329 -6.16 1.58 -8.23
C GLU A 329 -6.63 0.71 -7.04
N GLU A 330 -7.91 0.89 -6.63
CA GLU A 330 -8.46 0.30 -5.39
C GLU A 330 -8.32 -1.22 -5.32
N HIS A 331 -8.22 -1.90 -6.47
CA HIS A 331 -8.04 -3.35 -6.56
C HIS A 331 -6.68 -3.84 -6.04
N GLU A 332 -5.74 -2.93 -5.79
CA GLU A 332 -4.38 -3.29 -5.40
C GLU A 332 -4.30 -3.94 -4.02
N SER A 333 -3.69 -5.11 -3.97
CA SER A 333 -3.51 -5.85 -2.71
C SER A 333 -2.59 -5.14 -1.71
N THR A 334 -1.81 -4.14 -2.15
CA THR A 334 -0.92 -3.35 -1.28
C THR A 334 -1.66 -2.47 -0.27
N TYR A 335 -2.96 -2.26 -0.44
CA TYR A 335 -3.81 -1.58 0.54
C TYR A 335 -4.11 -2.44 1.78
N ILE A 336 -3.88 -3.74 1.72
CA ILE A 336 -4.01 -4.62 2.87
C ILE A 336 -2.65 -4.74 3.58
N SER A 337 -2.65 -4.59 4.92
CA SER A 337 -1.44 -4.72 5.73
C SER A 337 -0.99 -6.18 5.80
N ASP A 338 0.29 -6.41 5.52
CA ASP A 338 0.97 -7.69 5.72
C ASP A 338 1.51 -7.87 7.15
N ARG A 339 1.52 -6.78 7.93
CA ARG A 339 1.96 -6.75 9.33
C ARG A 339 0.77 -6.59 10.26
N HIS A 340 0.89 -7.11 11.46
CA HIS A 340 -0.11 -6.94 12.51
C HIS A 340 -0.11 -5.49 13.06
N PRO A 341 -1.30 -4.90 13.31
CA PRO A 341 -2.62 -5.40 12.96
C PRO A 341 -2.87 -5.38 11.45
N ARG A 342 -3.49 -6.44 10.94
CA ARG A 342 -3.77 -6.61 9.51
C ARG A 342 -5.07 -5.90 9.15
N TYR A 343 -4.95 -4.69 8.65
CA TYR A 343 -6.09 -3.86 8.20
C TYR A 343 -6.10 -3.69 6.69
N ASP A 344 -7.27 -3.41 6.14
CA ASP A 344 -7.45 -2.94 4.77
C ASP A 344 -7.69 -1.42 4.77
N ALA A 345 -6.79 -0.66 4.12
CA ALA A 345 -6.90 0.79 4.08
C ALA A 345 -8.19 1.29 3.39
N ARG A 346 -8.81 0.48 2.55
CA ARG A 346 -10.11 0.80 1.92
C ARG A 346 -11.23 0.77 2.96
N GLU A 347 -11.29 -0.25 3.79
CA GLU A 347 -12.28 -0.33 4.88
C GLU A 347 -12.03 0.76 5.93
N VAL A 348 -10.76 1.07 6.24
CA VAL A 348 -10.40 2.20 7.10
C VAL A 348 -10.85 3.53 6.48
N ALA A 349 -10.66 3.72 5.16
CA ALA A 349 -11.11 4.92 4.47
C ALA A 349 -12.64 5.07 4.50
N ILE A 350 -13.39 3.96 4.35
CA ILE A 350 -14.85 3.94 4.50
C ILE A 350 -15.24 4.42 5.91
N ARG A 351 -14.67 3.82 6.95
CA ARG A 351 -14.93 4.20 8.36
C ARG A 351 -14.59 5.67 8.62
N ARG A 352 -13.45 6.15 8.10
CA ARG A 352 -13.08 7.56 8.24
C ARG A 352 -14.07 8.48 7.56
N CYS A 353 -14.51 8.17 6.34
CA CYS A 353 -15.50 8.98 5.65
C CYS A 353 -16.84 9.01 6.40
N GLU A 354 -17.25 7.90 6.99
CA GLU A 354 -18.45 7.84 7.82
C GLU A 354 -18.32 8.69 9.08
N ASN A 355 -17.20 8.57 9.81
CA ASN A 355 -16.96 9.31 11.06
C ASN A 355 -16.75 10.82 10.86
N GLU A 356 -16.13 11.22 9.74
CA GLU A 356 -15.71 12.60 9.48
C GLU A 356 -16.63 13.30 8.45
N HIS A 357 -17.72 12.67 8.02
CA HIS A 357 -18.64 13.18 7.00
C HIS A 357 -17.88 13.62 5.74
N ALA A 358 -17.05 12.71 5.20
CA ALA A 358 -16.27 12.93 4.00
C ALA A 358 -16.76 12.06 2.85
N THR A 359 -16.54 12.53 1.63
CA THR A 359 -16.84 11.76 0.41
C THR A 359 -15.76 10.73 0.14
N LEU A 360 -16.16 9.51 -0.24
CA LEU A 360 -15.25 8.44 -0.65
C LEU A 360 -15.30 8.23 -2.16
N LEU A 361 -14.14 8.20 -2.79
CA LEU A 361 -13.99 7.81 -4.20
C LEU A 361 -12.99 6.65 -4.32
N LEU A 362 -13.50 5.47 -4.66
CA LEU A 362 -12.69 4.34 -5.09
C LEU A 362 -12.54 4.38 -6.60
N ALA A 363 -11.34 4.25 -7.14
CA ALA A 363 -11.13 4.34 -8.58
C ALA A 363 -10.25 3.21 -9.10
N SER A 364 -10.62 2.63 -10.24
CA SER A 364 -9.87 1.57 -10.89
C SER A 364 -10.23 1.42 -12.37
N ALA A 365 -9.29 0.90 -13.16
CA ALA A 365 -9.60 0.38 -14.49
C ALA A 365 -10.13 -1.06 -14.44
N THR A 366 -9.83 -1.77 -13.39
CA THR A 366 -10.19 -3.18 -13.15
C THR A 366 -10.61 -3.32 -11.68
N PRO A 367 -11.80 -2.82 -11.30
CA PRO A 367 -12.25 -2.87 -9.91
C PRO A 367 -12.16 -4.26 -9.31
N SER A 368 -12.01 -4.34 -7.98
CA SER A 368 -12.08 -5.63 -7.29
C SER A 368 -13.50 -6.20 -7.40
N ILE A 369 -13.62 -7.53 -7.44
CA ILE A 369 -14.94 -8.19 -7.46
C ILE A 369 -15.79 -7.74 -6.27
N LEU A 370 -15.18 -7.50 -5.11
CA LEU A 370 -15.88 -7.02 -3.93
C LEU A 370 -16.42 -5.60 -4.11
N SER A 371 -15.59 -4.66 -4.57
CA SER A 371 -16.00 -3.26 -4.76
C SER A 371 -17.07 -3.12 -5.84
N PHE A 372 -16.95 -3.86 -6.93
CA PHE A 372 -17.95 -3.84 -8.00
C PHE A 372 -19.26 -4.50 -7.56
N ALA A 373 -19.20 -5.59 -6.79
CA ALA A 373 -20.40 -6.22 -6.20
C ALA A 373 -21.12 -5.27 -5.24
N ARG A 374 -20.39 -4.51 -4.41
CA ARG A 374 -20.94 -3.46 -3.54
C ARG A 374 -21.60 -2.34 -4.36
N ALA A 375 -20.99 -1.90 -5.46
CA ALA A 375 -21.59 -0.92 -6.35
C ALA A 375 -22.89 -1.44 -7.00
N ARG A 376 -22.91 -2.70 -7.46
CA ARG A 376 -24.15 -3.34 -7.99
C ARG A 376 -25.26 -3.47 -6.96
N ARG A 377 -24.92 -3.63 -5.69
CA ARG A 377 -25.87 -3.68 -4.59
C ARG A 377 -26.41 -2.29 -4.18
N GLY A 378 -25.76 -1.22 -4.63
CA GLY A 378 -26.11 0.15 -4.30
C GLY A 378 -25.37 0.74 -3.10
N ASP A 379 -24.34 0.05 -2.56
CA ASP A 379 -23.51 0.58 -1.49
C ASP A 379 -22.61 1.71 -1.98
N TYR A 380 -22.26 1.70 -3.27
CA TYR A 380 -21.52 2.75 -3.97
C TYR A 380 -22.29 3.17 -5.23
N VAL A 381 -22.20 4.45 -5.59
CA VAL A 381 -22.63 4.93 -6.90
C VAL A 381 -21.56 4.54 -7.92
N LEU A 382 -21.93 3.75 -8.94
CA LEU A 382 -21.04 3.38 -10.02
C LEU A 382 -20.97 4.50 -11.05
N LEU A 383 -19.76 4.99 -11.32
CA LEU A 383 -19.46 5.94 -12.37
C LEU A 383 -18.53 5.29 -13.40
N GLU A 384 -18.76 5.51 -14.69
CA GLU A 384 -18.00 4.86 -15.75
C GLU A 384 -17.36 5.86 -16.70
N MET A 385 -16.11 5.59 -17.06
CA MET A 385 -15.35 6.34 -18.06
C MET A 385 -14.80 5.36 -19.10
N PRO A 386 -15.61 4.98 -20.10
CA PRO A 386 -15.31 3.90 -21.03
C PRO A 386 -14.27 4.28 -22.11
N SER A 387 -13.99 5.58 -22.30
CA SER A 387 -13.12 6.07 -23.37
C SER A 387 -11.80 6.62 -22.84
N ARG A 388 -10.73 6.48 -23.63
CA ARG A 388 -9.43 7.14 -23.37
C ARG A 388 -9.51 8.63 -23.69
N VAL A 389 -8.72 9.44 -22.98
CA VAL A 389 -8.56 10.88 -23.30
C VAL A 389 -8.16 11.05 -24.77
N GLY A 390 -8.84 11.96 -25.46
CA GLY A 390 -8.63 12.20 -26.89
C GLY A 390 -9.17 11.09 -27.81
N ASN A 391 -10.12 10.28 -27.33
CA ASN A 391 -10.73 9.15 -28.08
C ASN A 391 -9.70 8.20 -28.71
N ARG A 392 -8.54 8.05 -28.09
CA ARG A 392 -7.50 7.14 -28.58
C ARG A 392 -7.98 5.69 -28.51
N PRO A 393 -7.76 4.90 -29.58
CA PRO A 393 -8.17 3.51 -29.59
C PRO A 393 -7.45 2.70 -28.50
N MET A 394 -8.12 1.67 -28.00
CA MET A 394 -7.49 0.66 -27.17
C MET A 394 -6.44 -0.11 -27.98
N PRO A 395 -5.35 -0.59 -27.35
CA PRO A 395 -4.33 -1.35 -28.07
C PRO A 395 -4.90 -2.65 -28.63
N GLN A 396 -4.43 -3.04 -29.83
CA GLN A 396 -4.78 -4.31 -30.40
C GLN A 396 -4.12 -5.45 -29.62
N VAL A 397 -4.92 -6.36 -29.09
CA VAL A 397 -4.45 -7.53 -28.35
C VAL A 397 -4.52 -8.78 -29.23
N THR A 398 -3.42 -9.49 -29.32
CA THR A 398 -3.32 -10.77 -30.05
C THR A 398 -2.98 -11.88 -29.08
N LEU A 399 -3.78 -12.95 -29.06
CA LEU A 399 -3.50 -14.17 -28.33
C LEU A 399 -2.69 -15.14 -29.19
N VAL A 400 -1.57 -15.61 -28.65
CA VAL A 400 -0.73 -16.63 -29.32
C VAL A 400 -0.81 -17.94 -28.55
N ASP A 401 -1.23 -19.00 -29.27
CA ASP A 401 -1.28 -20.35 -28.73
C ASP A 401 0.11 -21.01 -28.77
N MET A 402 0.74 -21.07 -27.60
CA MET A 402 2.08 -21.68 -27.45
C MET A 402 2.10 -23.21 -27.68
N ARG A 403 0.94 -23.88 -27.69
CA ARG A 403 0.83 -25.30 -28.05
C ARG A 403 1.11 -25.49 -29.57
N LYS A 404 0.51 -24.62 -30.40
CA LYS A 404 0.74 -24.60 -31.83
C LYS A 404 2.19 -24.24 -32.18
N GLU A 405 2.79 -23.31 -31.47
CA GLU A 405 4.21 -22.97 -31.61
C GLU A 405 5.08 -24.23 -31.37
N MET A 406 4.77 -24.99 -30.31
CA MET A 406 5.48 -26.21 -29.96
C MET A 406 5.27 -27.33 -30.99
N GLU A 407 4.06 -27.49 -31.50
CA GLU A 407 3.73 -28.44 -32.58
C GLU A 407 4.52 -28.12 -33.86
N ASN A 408 4.71 -26.81 -34.15
CA ASN A 408 5.51 -26.32 -35.28
C ASN A 408 7.04 -26.35 -35.01
N GLY A 409 7.48 -26.98 -33.92
CA GLY A 409 8.89 -27.12 -33.56
C GLY A 409 9.52 -25.96 -32.83
N ASN A 410 8.78 -24.88 -32.54
CA ASN A 410 9.30 -23.76 -31.74
C ASN A 410 9.34 -24.13 -30.27
N ARG A 411 10.54 -24.32 -29.70
CA ARG A 411 10.79 -24.63 -28.29
C ARG A 411 11.26 -23.41 -27.48
N SER A 412 11.35 -22.23 -28.12
CA SER A 412 11.71 -20.97 -27.47
C SER A 412 10.66 -20.56 -26.46
N VAL A 413 11.04 -19.65 -25.54
CA VAL A 413 10.11 -18.94 -24.66
C VAL A 413 9.30 -17.87 -25.40
N PHE A 414 9.76 -17.51 -26.62
CA PHE A 414 9.11 -16.53 -27.48
C PHE A 414 8.46 -17.23 -28.66
N SER A 415 7.23 -16.85 -28.97
CA SER A 415 6.55 -17.21 -30.19
C SER A 415 7.19 -16.52 -31.40
N GLY A 416 7.08 -17.13 -32.58
CA GLY A 416 7.54 -16.50 -33.81
C GLY A 416 6.93 -15.13 -34.05
N GLN A 417 5.63 -14.98 -33.74
CA GLN A 417 4.91 -13.71 -33.86
C GLN A 417 5.46 -12.62 -32.93
N LEU A 418 5.77 -12.95 -31.69
CA LEU A 418 6.36 -11.98 -30.75
C LEU A 418 7.77 -11.58 -31.19
N VAL A 419 8.60 -12.51 -31.64
CA VAL A 419 9.95 -12.22 -32.17
C VAL A 419 9.88 -11.28 -33.37
N ALA A 420 8.97 -11.52 -34.30
CA ALA A 420 8.77 -10.67 -35.47
C ALA A 420 8.33 -9.24 -35.04
N ALA A 421 7.37 -9.14 -34.14
CA ALA A 421 6.90 -7.86 -33.62
C ALA A 421 8.02 -7.09 -32.88
N LEU A 422 8.85 -7.77 -32.07
CA LEU A 422 10.01 -7.16 -31.39
C LEU A 422 11.03 -6.63 -32.37
N LYS A 423 11.38 -7.39 -33.42
CA LYS A 423 12.29 -6.96 -34.48
C LYS A 423 11.78 -5.70 -35.19
N ASN A 424 10.50 -5.67 -35.53
CA ASN A 424 9.85 -4.53 -36.19
C ASN A 424 9.82 -3.29 -35.27
N CYS A 425 9.49 -3.47 -33.97
CA CYS A 425 9.48 -2.40 -32.98
C CYS A 425 10.87 -1.76 -32.83
N VAL A 426 11.90 -2.58 -32.62
CA VAL A 426 13.29 -2.13 -32.49
C VAL A 426 13.79 -1.43 -33.75
N ALA A 427 13.47 -1.96 -34.94
CA ALA A 427 13.86 -1.38 -36.22
C ALA A 427 13.23 0.00 -36.45
N ARG A 428 12.02 0.26 -35.93
CA ARG A 428 11.37 1.58 -35.97
C ARG A 428 11.88 2.55 -34.90
N GLY A 429 12.83 2.14 -34.04
CA GLY A 429 13.33 2.97 -32.93
C GLY A 429 12.34 3.14 -31.79
N GLU A 430 11.31 2.30 -31.72
CA GLU A 430 10.28 2.26 -30.69
C GLU A 430 10.72 1.39 -29.51
N GLN A 431 9.92 1.38 -28.45
CA GLN A 431 10.22 0.62 -27.23
C GLN A 431 9.24 -0.51 -27.01
N ALA A 432 9.75 -1.62 -26.48
CA ALA A 432 8.93 -2.76 -26.09
C ALA A 432 9.07 -3.10 -24.61
N MET A 433 7.96 -3.53 -24.00
CA MET A 433 7.91 -4.03 -22.63
C MET A 433 7.52 -5.52 -22.64
N LEU A 434 8.28 -6.33 -21.90
CA LEU A 434 8.02 -7.77 -21.78
C LEU A 434 7.70 -8.11 -20.33
N LEU A 435 6.46 -8.54 -20.11
CA LEU A 435 5.99 -8.97 -18.81
C LEU A 435 6.20 -10.46 -18.62
N MET A 436 6.89 -10.81 -17.54
CA MET A 436 6.86 -12.14 -16.98
C MET A 436 6.36 -12.10 -15.55
N ASN A 437 5.24 -12.75 -15.30
CA ASN A 437 4.75 -12.80 -13.94
C ASN A 437 5.49 -13.88 -13.13
N ARG A 438 6.42 -13.43 -12.27
CA ARG A 438 7.14 -14.28 -11.31
C ARG A 438 6.95 -13.74 -9.91
N ARG A 439 5.93 -14.20 -9.21
CA ARG A 439 5.89 -14.13 -7.74
C ARG A 439 5.73 -15.54 -7.18
N GLY A 440 6.72 -15.97 -6.40
CA GLY A 440 6.67 -17.14 -5.52
C GLY A 440 7.17 -18.45 -6.14
N TYR A 441 7.64 -19.32 -5.27
CA TYR A 441 8.08 -20.71 -5.50
C TYR A 441 6.91 -21.66 -5.81
N ASN A 442 5.88 -21.23 -6.53
CA ASN A 442 4.73 -22.08 -6.78
C ASN A 442 4.97 -22.95 -7.97
N SER A 443 5.28 -24.18 -7.68
CA SER A 443 5.34 -25.24 -8.62
C SER A 443 3.95 -25.87 -8.74
N PHE A 444 3.21 -25.49 -9.75
CA PHE A 444 2.10 -26.32 -10.24
C PHE A 444 2.59 -27.17 -11.43
N VAL A 445 1.93 -28.29 -11.63
CA VAL A 445 2.26 -29.19 -12.73
C VAL A 445 1.36 -28.89 -13.91
N SER A 446 1.98 -28.62 -15.07
CA SER A 446 1.28 -28.32 -16.31
C SER A 446 1.87 -29.07 -17.51
N CYS A 447 1.03 -29.40 -18.47
CA CYS A 447 1.42 -30.00 -19.74
C CYS A 447 1.70 -28.89 -20.75
N ARG A 448 2.91 -28.86 -21.32
CA ARG A 448 3.29 -27.89 -22.35
C ARG A 448 2.66 -28.18 -23.71
N SER A 449 2.27 -29.45 -23.96
CA SER A 449 1.64 -29.83 -25.24
C SER A 449 0.17 -29.45 -25.36
N CYS A 450 -0.59 -29.47 -24.23
CA CYS A 450 -2.04 -29.21 -24.30
C CYS A 450 -2.55 -28.19 -23.27
N GLY A 451 -1.65 -27.56 -22.48
CA GLY A 451 -2.02 -26.58 -21.47
C GLY A 451 -2.74 -27.16 -20.24
N TYR A 452 -2.90 -28.50 -20.15
CA TYR A 452 -3.53 -29.11 -18.97
C TYR A 452 -2.77 -28.78 -17.69
N VAL A 453 -3.50 -28.40 -16.65
CA VAL A 453 -2.97 -28.17 -15.30
C VAL A 453 -3.66 -29.13 -14.36
N VAL A 454 -2.91 -29.76 -13.46
CA VAL A 454 -3.48 -30.64 -12.45
C VAL A 454 -4.22 -29.79 -11.43
N LYS A 455 -5.56 -29.92 -11.44
CA LYS A 455 -6.46 -29.21 -10.53
C LYS A 455 -7.01 -30.16 -9.48
N CYS A 456 -7.39 -29.57 -8.33
CA CYS A 456 -8.12 -30.29 -7.31
C CYS A 456 -9.55 -30.59 -7.76
N PRO A 457 -10.02 -31.86 -7.67
CA PRO A 457 -11.36 -32.22 -8.09
C PRO A 457 -12.48 -31.57 -7.24
N ASN A 458 -12.17 -31.18 -6.00
CA ASN A 458 -13.14 -30.62 -5.07
C ASN A 458 -13.18 -29.07 -5.09
N CYS A 459 -12.10 -28.41 -5.51
CA CYS A 459 -11.93 -26.96 -5.37
C CYS A 459 -11.71 -26.21 -6.68
N ASP A 460 -11.49 -26.90 -7.79
CA ASP A 460 -11.13 -26.35 -9.10
C ASP A 460 -9.93 -25.37 -9.10
N VAL A 461 -9.08 -25.44 -8.07
CA VAL A 461 -7.80 -24.69 -8.02
C VAL A 461 -6.65 -25.60 -8.41
N ALA A 462 -5.58 -25.03 -8.97
CA ALA A 462 -4.37 -25.80 -9.25
C ALA A 462 -3.78 -26.39 -7.98
N MET A 463 -3.31 -27.64 -8.06
CA MET A 463 -2.65 -28.30 -6.94
C MET A 463 -1.19 -27.87 -6.85
N THR A 464 -0.71 -27.67 -5.63
CA THR A 464 0.70 -27.30 -5.40
C THR A 464 1.58 -28.53 -5.37
N TYR A 465 2.70 -28.45 -6.08
CA TYR A 465 3.71 -29.50 -6.11
C TYR A 465 4.69 -29.34 -4.95
N HIS A 466 4.77 -30.32 -4.08
CA HIS A 466 5.69 -30.39 -2.96
C HIS A 466 6.70 -31.49 -3.14
N VAL A 467 7.95 -31.20 -2.84
CA VAL A 467 9.02 -32.20 -2.67
C VAL A 467 9.15 -32.49 -1.18
N VAL A 468 8.93 -33.72 -0.79
CA VAL A 468 8.96 -34.16 0.61
C VAL A 468 10.28 -34.90 0.87
N GLY A 469 11.07 -34.38 1.85
CA GLY A 469 12.31 -35.02 2.32
C GLY A 469 13.62 -34.43 1.77
N SER A 470 14.70 -34.58 2.53
CA SER A 470 16.06 -34.10 2.20
C SER A 470 16.77 -34.91 1.09
N GLY A 471 16.09 -35.85 0.46
CA GLY A 471 16.63 -36.77 -0.54
C GLY A 471 15.89 -36.88 -1.86
N GLN A 472 15.16 -35.86 -2.34
CA GLN A 472 14.51 -35.77 -3.68
C GLN A 472 13.60 -36.95 -4.11
N THR A 473 13.10 -37.80 -3.24
CA THR A 473 12.53 -39.09 -3.63
C THR A 473 11.01 -39.18 -3.65
N GLU A 474 10.25 -38.27 -3.05
CA GLU A 474 8.79 -38.28 -3.12
C GLU A 474 8.20 -36.89 -3.37
N ALA A 475 7.64 -36.69 -4.54
CA ALA A 475 6.90 -35.51 -4.89
C ALA A 475 5.39 -35.78 -4.74
N LYS A 476 4.65 -34.84 -4.10
CA LYS A 476 3.19 -34.91 -3.92
C LYS A 476 2.54 -33.62 -4.41
N LEU A 477 1.38 -33.78 -5.02
CA LEU A 477 0.47 -32.67 -5.30
C LEU A 477 -0.50 -32.51 -4.14
N HIS A 478 -0.71 -31.27 -3.69
CA HIS A 478 -1.55 -30.99 -2.53
C HIS A 478 -2.48 -29.80 -2.80
N CYS A 479 -3.74 -29.92 -2.41
CA CYS A 479 -4.71 -28.85 -2.43
C CYS A 479 -4.80 -28.20 -1.03
N HIS A 480 -4.37 -26.94 -0.89
CA HIS A 480 -4.37 -26.21 0.38
C HIS A 480 -5.75 -25.66 0.80
N TYR A 481 -6.81 -25.93 0.02
CA TYR A 481 -8.18 -25.59 0.40
C TYR A 481 -8.93 -26.79 1.00
N CYS A 482 -8.80 -27.96 0.39
CA CYS A 482 -9.52 -29.16 0.83
C CYS A 482 -8.58 -30.31 1.23
N GLY A 483 -7.23 -30.19 1.16
CA GLY A 483 -6.19 -31.14 1.50
C GLY A 483 -6.16 -32.41 0.63
N TYR A 484 -6.92 -32.41 -0.43
CA TYR A 484 -6.80 -33.50 -1.39
C TYR A 484 -5.34 -33.63 -1.83
N ALA A 485 -4.80 -34.83 -1.76
CA ALA A 485 -3.43 -35.14 -2.16
C ALA A 485 -3.41 -36.18 -3.27
N ALA A 486 -2.49 -36.03 -4.22
CA ALA A 486 -2.29 -36.97 -5.32
C ALA A 486 -0.80 -37.05 -5.68
N LEU A 487 -0.41 -38.09 -6.40
CA LEU A 487 0.92 -38.16 -7.00
C LEU A 487 0.94 -37.34 -8.31
N PRO A 488 2.07 -36.64 -8.62
CA PRO A 488 2.20 -35.98 -9.91
C PRO A 488 2.17 -37.01 -11.05
N PRO A 489 1.39 -36.76 -12.10
CA PRO A 489 1.32 -37.69 -13.23
C PRO A 489 2.62 -37.63 -14.05
N ASN A 490 3.14 -38.79 -14.45
CA ASN A 490 4.32 -38.92 -15.34
C ASN A 490 3.99 -38.57 -16.79
N THR A 491 2.74 -38.77 -17.20
CA THR A 491 2.21 -38.42 -18.51
C THR A 491 0.93 -37.62 -18.35
N CYS A 492 0.67 -36.72 -19.28
CA CYS A 492 -0.51 -35.88 -19.23
C CYS A 492 -1.81 -36.69 -19.29
N PRO A 493 -2.72 -36.59 -18.30
CA PRO A 493 -3.99 -37.35 -18.32
C PRO A 493 -4.90 -36.93 -19.49
N LYS A 494 -4.73 -35.71 -20.03
CA LYS A 494 -5.55 -35.20 -21.14
C LYS A 494 -5.06 -35.61 -22.52
N CYS A 495 -3.73 -35.62 -22.78
CA CYS A 495 -3.20 -35.82 -24.13
C CYS A 495 -2.08 -36.88 -24.20
N GLY A 496 -1.75 -37.61 -23.13
CA GLY A 496 -0.72 -38.64 -23.11
C GLY A 496 0.72 -38.14 -23.20
N SER A 497 0.94 -36.82 -23.36
CA SER A 497 2.28 -36.27 -23.57
C SER A 497 3.18 -36.42 -22.35
N LYS A 498 4.46 -36.72 -22.57
CA LYS A 498 5.51 -36.75 -21.55
C LYS A 498 6.01 -35.36 -21.16
N TYR A 499 5.53 -34.27 -21.82
CA TYR A 499 5.93 -32.89 -21.53
C TYR A 499 5.08 -32.25 -20.41
N ILE A 500 4.62 -33.05 -19.45
CA ILE A 500 3.99 -32.58 -18.23
C ILE A 500 5.06 -32.38 -17.15
N ARG A 501 5.24 -31.15 -16.69
CA ARG A 501 6.29 -30.77 -15.72
C ARG A 501 5.87 -29.55 -14.91
N TYR A 502 6.62 -29.27 -13.82
CA TYR A 502 6.50 -27.99 -13.12
C TYR A 502 7.09 -26.85 -13.99
N PHE A 503 6.47 -25.70 -13.94
CA PHE A 503 6.87 -24.52 -14.74
C PHE A 503 7.89 -23.67 -13.99
N GLY A 504 9.06 -23.38 -14.60
CA GLY A 504 10.12 -22.58 -13.98
C GLY A 504 11.01 -21.86 -15.01
N ALA A 505 10.54 -20.74 -15.58
CA ALA A 505 11.41 -19.79 -16.29
C ALA A 505 11.47 -18.48 -15.47
N GLY A 506 12.65 -17.84 -15.37
CA GLY A 506 12.86 -16.56 -14.67
C GLY A 506 13.07 -15.40 -15.63
N THR A 507 12.91 -14.15 -15.15
CA THR A 507 13.22 -12.92 -15.87
C THR A 507 14.64 -12.90 -16.43
N GLN A 508 15.58 -13.49 -15.70
CA GLN A 508 16.98 -13.64 -16.14
C GLN A 508 17.09 -14.44 -17.44
N LYS A 509 16.40 -15.58 -17.55
CA LYS A 509 16.41 -16.38 -18.77
C LYS A 509 15.83 -15.63 -19.97
N ILE A 510 14.80 -14.83 -19.75
CA ILE A 510 14.19 -13.99 -20.80
C ILE A 510 15.17 -12.91 -21.24
N GLU A 511 15.85 -12.26 -20.29
CA GLU A 511 16.90 -11.27 -20.57
C GLU A 511 18.03 -11.89 -21.42
N GLU A 512 18.51 -13.09 -21.07
CA GLU A 512 19.55 -13.82 -21.80
C GLU A 512 19.12 -14.15 -23.23
N GLU A 513 17.88 -14.62 -23.41
CA GLU A 513 17.35 -14.91 -24.76
C GLU A 513 17.16 -13.63 -25.59
N LEU A 514 16.74 -12.53 -25.00
CA LEU A 514 16.65 -11.23 -25.68
C LEU A 514 18.01 -10.70 -26.10
N LYS A 515 19.04 -10.81 -25.26
CA LYS A 515 20.41 -10.42 -25.59
C LYS A 515 20.98 -11.22 -26.76
N LYS A 516 20.59 -12.48 -26.91
CA LYS A 516 20.95 -13.29 -28.09
C LYS A 516 20.23 -12.82 -29.34
N LEU A 517 18.94 -12.46 -29.24
CA LEU A 517 18.14 -11.97 -30.38
C LEU A 517 18.50 -10.54 -30.81
N PHE A 518 18.91 -9.71 -29.84
CA PHE A 518 19.22 -8.29 -30.03
C PHE A 518 20.57 -7.91 -29.40
N PRO A 519 21.70 -8.43 -29.93
CA PRO A 519 23.02 -8.24 -29.31
C PRO A 519 23.50 -6.78 -29.32
N GLN A 520 22.91 -5.91 -30.17
CA GLN A 520 23.25 -4.49 -30.26
C GLN A 520 22.37 -3.59 -29.38
N GLU A 521 21.32 -4.14 -28.74
CA GLU A 521 20.36 -3.35 -28.00
C GLU A 521 20.57 -3.52 -26.48
N ASN A 522 20.37 -2.43 -25.75
CA ASN A 522 20.37 -2.50 -24.30
C ASN A 522 19.03 -3.04 -23.80
N VAL A 523 19.10 -4.13 -23.02
CA VAL A 523 17.96 -4.79 -22.38
C VAL A 523 17.99 -4.50 -20.88
N ILE A 524 16.98 -3.80 -20.38
CA ILE A 524 16.82 -3.54 -18.96
C ILE A 524 15.96 -4.62 -18.32
N ARG A 525 16.45 -5.21 -17.22
CA ARG A 525 15.68 -6.10 -16.37
C ARG A 525 15.25 -5.37 -15.09
N MET A 526 13.95 -5.44 -14.79
CA MET A 526 13.36 -4.83 -13.61
C MET A 526 12.60 -5.89 -12.80
N ASP A 527 13.24 -6.36 -11.74
CA ASP A 527 12.68 -7.26 -10.73
C ASP A 527 13.16 -6.86 -9.32
N ILE A 528 12.76 -7.61 -8.30
CA ILE A 528 13.12 -7.32 -6.90
C ILE A 528 14.64 -7.34 -6.72
N ASP A 529 15.34 -8.24 -7.41
CA ASP A 529 16.79 -8.42 -7.24
C ASP A 529 17.57 -7.23 -7.82
N THR A 530 17.09 -6.66 -8.95
CA THR A 530 17.73 -5.51 -9.63
C THR A 530 17.34 -4.15 -9.05
N THR A 531 16.29 -4.07 -8.25
CA THR A 531 15.74 -2.83 -7.72
C THR A 531 15.95 -2.61 -6.22
N SER A 532 16.72 -3.47 -5.55
CA SER A 532 16.93 -3.45 -4.09
C SER A 532 17.73 -2.25 -3.55
N GLY A 533 18.44 -1.49 -4.40
CA GLY A 533 19.17 -0.26 -4.03
C GLY A 533 18.25 0.96 -3.91
N LYS A 534 18.62 1.93 -3.04
CA LYS A 534 17.82 3.14 -2.72
C LYS A 534 17.38 3.94 -3.95
N ASP A 535 18.15 3.93 -5.05
CA ASP A 535 17.88 4.64 -6.30
C ASP A 535 17.85 3.71 -7.54
N GLY A 536 17.99 2.40 -7.35
CA GLY A 536 18.10 1.44 -8.46
C GLY A 536 16.89 1.49 -9.40
N HIS A 537 15.69 1.53 -8.82
CA HIS A 537 14.45 1.62 -9.57
C HIS A 537 14.34 2.90 -10.42
N ALA A 538 14.69 4.06 -9.86
CA ALA A 538 14.59 5.35 -10.55
C ALA A 538 15.59 5.42 -11.73
N LYS A 539 16.83 4.97 -11.53
CA LYS A 539 17.88 4.97 -12.57
C LYS A 539 17.50 4.11 -13.77
N LEU A 540 16.99 2.88 -13.54
CA LEU A 540 16.55 1.99 -14.61
C LEU A 540 15.39 2.59 -15.41
N LEU A 541 14.44 3.23 -14.73
CA LEU A 541 13.33 3.92 -15.38
C LEU A 541 13.77 5.12 -16.23
N ASP A 542 14.72 5.92 -15.74
CA ASP A 542 15.23 7.06 -16.47
C ASP A 542 16.06 6.64 -17.69
N GLU A 543 16.78 5.52 -17.59
CA GLU A 543 17.49 4.93 -18.73
C GLU A 543 16.51 4.46 -19.81
N PHE A 544 15.44 3.77 -19.43
CA PHE A 544 14.40 3.35 -20.38
C PHE A 544 13.66 4.56 -20.96
N ARG A 545 13.28 5.54 -20.14
CA ARG A 545 12.57 6.74 -20.58
C ARG A 545 13.38 7.59 -21.56
N SER A 546 14.69 7.71 -21.34
CA SER A 546 15.58 8.46 -22.26
C SER A 546 15.69 7.80 -23.64
N GLY A 547 15.26 6.55 -23.80
CA GLY A 547 15.38 5.78 -25.04
C GLY A 547 16.75 5.12 -25.22
N ARG A 548 17.62 5.17 -24.22
CA ARG A 548 18.93 4.47 -24.24
C ARG A 548 18.77 2.95 -24.24
N ALA A 549 17.66 2.48 -23.70
CA ALA A 549 17.25 1.08 -23.80
C ALA A 549 15.92 0.99 -24.55
N LYS A 550 15.80 0.03 -25.46
CA LYS A 550 14.58 -0.19 -26.22
C LYS A 550 13.73 -1.35 -25.65
N LEU A 551 14.35 -2.24 -24.88
CA LEU A 551 13.70 -3.44 -24.35
C LEU A 551 13.71 -3.40 -22.82
N LEU A 552 12.52 -3.51 -22.22
CA LEU A 552 12.33 -3.61 -20.77
C LEU A 552 11.68 -4.95 -20.44
N VAL A 553 12.35 -5.76 -19.64
CA VAL A 553 11.83 -7.02 -19.12
C VAL A 553 11.55 -6.86 -17.65
N GLY A 554 10.40 -7.32 -17.18
CA GLY A 554 10.15 -7.28 -15.76
C GLY A 554 8.94 -8.06 -15.29
N THR A 555 8.72 -7.98 -13.99
CA THR A 555 7.57 -8.58 -13.33
C THR A 555 6.41 -7.57 -13.26
N GLN A 556 5.44 -7.80 -12.39
CA GLN A 556 4.31 -6.88 -12.15
C GLN A 556 4.73 -5.41 -11.88
N MET A 557 6.00 -5.17 -11.51
CA MET A 557 6.51 -3.81 -11.27
C MET A 557 6.44 -2.92 -12.52
N ILE A 558 6.63 -3.50 -13.72
CA ILE A 558 6.56 -2.75 -14.98
C ILE A 558 5.12 -2.46 -15.43
N ALA A 559 4.15 -3.22 -14.91
CA ALA A 559 2.74 -3.03 -15.22
C ALA A 559 2.12 -1.79 -14.53
N LYS A 560 2.80 -1.22 -13.51
CA LYS A 560 2.20 -0.25 -12.60
C LYS A 560 2.86 1.13 -12.66
N GLY A 561 2.03 2.19 -12.63
CA GLY A 561 2.46 3.57 -12.37
C GLY A 561 3.42 4.21 -13.38
N LEU A 562 3.75 3.54 -14.48
CA LEU A 562 4.74 3.99 -15.45
C LEU A 562 4.07 4.51 -16.73
N ASP A 563 4.54 5.64 -17.22
CA ASP A 563 4.12 6.21 -18.49
C ASP A 563 5.32 6.37 -19.42
N PHE A 564 5.28 5.62 -20.55
CA PHE A 564 6.32 5.61 -21.57
C PHE A 564 5.69 5.82 -22.94
N PRO A 565 5.68 7.05 -23.46
CA PRO A 565 5.02 7.37 -24.73
C PRO A 565 5.53 6.60 -25.96
N LYS A 566 6.79 6.14 -25.90
CA LYS A 566 7.44 5.39 -26.99
C LYS A 566 7.18 3.87 -26.95
N VAL A 567 6.47 3.36 -25.93
CA VAL A 567 6.13 1.94 -25.84
C VAL A 567 4.95 1.64 -26.74
N THR A 568 5.24 0.97 -27.87
CA THR A 568 4.25 0.56 -28.85
C THR A 568 3.97 -0.94 -28.79
N LEU A 569 4.90 -1.73 -28.24
CA LEU A 569 4.73 -3.18 -28.13
C LEU A 569 4.80 -3.63 -26.66
N VAL A 570 3.83 -4.45 -26.27
CA VAL A 570 3.83 -5.14 -24.98
C VAL A 570 3.71 -6.64 -25.22
N GLY A 571 4.65 -7.41 -24.69
CA GLY A 571 4.62 -8.88 -24.73
C GLY A 571 4.35 -9.46 -23.34
N VAL A 572 3.38 -10.36 -23.22
CA VAL A 572 3.16 -11.17 -22.03
C VAL A 572 3.66 -12.59 -22.32
N ILE A 573 4.68 -13.01 -21.58
CA ILE A 573 5.42 -14.25 -21.90
C ILE A 573 4.67 -15.51 -21.46
N ALA A 574 3.98 -15.48 -20.33
CA ALA A 574 3.28 -16.64 -19.79
C ALA A 574 2.07 -16.18 -18.96
N ALA A 575 0.96 -15.92 -19.64
CA ALA A 575 -0.28 -15.48 -19.00
C ALA A 575 -0.82 -16.51 -18.00
N ASP A 576 -0.64 -17.78 -18.27
CA ASP A 576 -1.14 -18.91 -17.48
C ASP A 576 -0.53 -19.01 -16.07
N MET A 577 0.62 -18.40 -15.82
CA MET A 577 1.31 -18.55 -14.54
C MET A 577 0.49 -18.00 -13.36
N THR A 578 -0.10 -16.83 -13.53
CA THR A 578 -0.96 -16.24 -12.48
C THR A 578 -2.29 -16.97 -12.38
N LEU A 579 -2.85 -17.34 -13.51
CA LEU A 579 -4.14 -18.03 -13.60
C LEU A 579 -4.15 -19.35 -12.81
N ASN A 580 -3.01 -20.03 -12.77
CA ASN A 580 -2.85 -21.33 -12.14
C ASN A 580 -2.27 -21.26 -10.71
N LEU A 581 -2.28 -20.08 -10.05
CA LEU A 581 -1.92 -20.01 -8.65
C LEU A 581 -2.99 -20.69 -7.78
N PRO A 582 -2.60 -21.36 -6.68
CA PRO A 582 -3.53 -22.00 -5.74
C PRO A 582 -4.19 -20.95 -4.82
N ASP A 583 -4.88 -19.99 -5.42
CA ASP A 583 -5.61 -18.91 -4.73
C ASP A 583 -6.90 -18.63 -5.50
N TYR A 584 -8.05 -18.54 -4.81
CA TYR A 584 -9.33 -18.27 -5.46
C TYR A 584 -9.34 -16.94 -6.22
N ARG A 585 -8.47 -15.99 -5.88
CA ARG A 585 -8.28 -14.70 -6.56
C ARG A 585 -7.35 -14.79 -7.78
N ALA A 586 -6.82 -15.97 -8.11
CA ALA A 586 -5.86 -16.11 -9.19
C ALA A 586 -6.41 -15.59 -10.53
N ARG A 587 -7.69 -15.89 -10.82
CA ARG A 587 -8.38 -15.44 -12.03
C ARG A 587 -8.54 -13.92 -12.05
N GLU A 588 -9.00 -13.33 -10.97
CA GLU A 588 -9.12 -11.86 -10.80
C GLU A 588 -7.77 -11.16 -10.99
N ARG A 589 -6.72 -11.65 -10.33
CA ARG A 589 -5.37 -11.08 -10.46
C ARG A 589 -4.81 -11.23 -11.87
N THR A 590 -5.15 -12.30 -12.58
CA THR A 590 -4.73 -12.51 -13.97
C THR A 590 -5.40 -11.50 -14.88
N PHE A 591 -6.73 -11.34 -14.78
CA PHE A 591 -7.46 -10.35 -15.55
C PHE A 591 -6.90 -8.94 -15.31
N GLN A 592 -6.76 -8.53 -14.04
CA GLN A 592 -6.23 -7.22 -13.65
C GLN A 592 -4.84 -6.97 -14.25
N LEU A 593 -3.94 -7.95 -14.13
CA LEU A 593 -2.59 -7.84 -14.64
C LEU A 593 -2.55 -7.72 -16.17
N LEU A 594 -3.27 -8.56 -16.87
CA LEU A 594 -3.30 -8.55 -18.35
C LEU A 594 -3.88 -7.24 -18.88
N THR A 595 -4.97 -6.75 -18.29
CA THR A 595 -5.61 -5.49 -18.68
C THR A 595 -4.73 -4.29 -18.36
N GLN A 596 -4.07 -4.26 -17.19
CA GLN A 596 -3.15 -3.17 -16.83
C GLN A 596 -1.95 -3.09 -17.77
N VAL A 597 -1.37 -4.24 -18.11
CA VAL A 597 -0.22 -4.33 -19.00
C VAL A 597 -0.61 -3.97 -20.43
N ALA A 598 -1.76 -4.45 -20.89
CA ALA A 598 -2.31 -4.05 -22.18
C ALA A 598 -2.47 -2.52 -22.27
N GLY A 599 -2.96 -1.90 -21.21
CA GLY A 599 -3.10 -0.46 -21.11
C GLY A 599 -1.79 0.34 -21.17
N ARG A 600 -0.61 -0.29 -21.17
CA ARG A 600 0.70 0.41 -21.32
C ARG A 600 1.06 0.69 -22.76
N ALA A 601 0.60 -0.12 -23.69
CA ALA A 601 0.86 0.08 -25.11
C ALA A 601 0.06 1.25 -25.67
N GLY A 602 0.68 2.05 -26.56
CA GLY A 602 -0.01 3.09 -27.34
C GLY A 602 -0.51 4.27 -26.49
N ARG A 603 0.23 4.69 -25.47
CA ARG A 603 -0.07 5.91 -24.70
C ARG A 603 0.38 7.19 -25.40
N GLY A 604 1.33 7.09 -26.31
CA GLY A 604 1.76 8.19 -27.16
C GLY A 604 0.82 8.42 -28.36
N THR A 605 1.37 8.93 -29.43
CA THR A 605 0.68 9.16 -30.72
C THR A 605 0.60 7.91 -31.60
N LEU A 606 1.47 6.93 -31.32
CA LEU A 606 1.57 5.69 -32.10
C LEU A 606 0.59 4.63 -31.57
N PRO A 607 -0.01 3.80 -32.45
CA PRO A 607 -0.89 2.72 -32.02
C PRO A 607 -0.13 1.67 -31.22
N GLY A 608 -0.78 1.12 -30.20
CA GLY A 608 -0.21 0.07 -29.36
C GLY A 608 -0.59 -1.33 -29.83
N GLN A 609 0.35 -2.26 -29.75
CA GLN A 609 0.14 -3.69 -29.95
C GLN A 609 0.47 -4.47 -28.68
N VAL A 610 -0.34 -5.48 -28.37
CA VAL A 610 -0.13 -6.38 -27.24
C VAL A 610 -0.15 -7.81 -27.72
N ILE A 611 0.86 -8.59 -27.38
CA ILE A 611 0.93 -10.00 -27.70
C ILE A 611 0.95 -10.81 -26.41
N ILE A 612 -0.10 -11.59 -26.18
CA ILE A 612 -0.23 -12.45 -25.01
C ILE A 612 0.04 -13.89 -25.40
N GLN A 613 1.12 -14.46 -24.94
CA GLN A 613 1.46 -15.88 -25.10
C GLN A 613 0.80 -16.71 -24.01
N THR A 614 0.08 -17.74 -24.41
CA THR A 614 -0.66 -18.60 -23.48
C THR A 614 -0.72 -20.04 -23.99
N TYR A 615 -0.81 -21.00 -23.07
CA TYR A 615 -1.13 -22.41 -23.38
C TYR A 615 -2.64 -22.71 -23.29
N LYS A 616 -3.46 -21.67 -22.95
CA LYS A 616 -4.92 -21.79 -22.80
C LYS A 616 -5.63 -20.61 -23.46
N PRO A 617 -5.51 -20.43 -24.78
CA PRO A 617 -6.15 -19.30 -25.46
C PRO A 617 -7.68 -19.33 -25.36
N GLU A 618 -8.26 -20.49 -25.06
CA GLU A 618 -9.70 -20.69 -24.83
C GLU A 618 -10.18 -20.32 -23.42
N ASP A 619 -9.29 -20.00 -22.47
CA ASP A 619 -9.69 -19.64 -21.12
C ASP A 619 -10.42 -18.29 -21.10
N GLU A 620 -11.61 -18.27 -20.50
CA GLU A 620 -12.50 -17.11 -20.45
C GLU A 620 -11.86 -15.86 -19.84
N VAL A 621 -10.96 -16.03 -18.84
CA VAL A 621 -10.24 -14.90 -18.24
C VAL A 621 -9.26 -14.28 -19.23
N ILE A 622 -8.57 -15.11 -19.98
CA ILE A 622 -7.61 -14.65 -21.00
C ILE A 622 -8.35 -13.97 -22.14
N GLN A 623 -9.48 -14.54 -22.58
CA GLN A 623 -10.30 -13.98 -23.66
C GLN A 623 -10.92 -12.64 -23.23
N THR A 624 -11.54 -12.55 -22.06
CA THR A 624 -12.13 -11.30 -21.56
C THR A 624 -11.07 -10.23 -21.30
N ALA A 625 -9.88 -10.61 -20.82
CA ALA A 625 -8.76 -9.68 -20.66
C ALA A 625 -8.22 -9.18 -22.02
N ALA A 626 -8.16 -10.04 -23.04
CA ALA A 626 -7.77 -9.67 -24.41
C ALA A 626 -8.81 -8.72 -25.04
N ALA A 627 -10.08 -8.95 -24.81
CA ALA A 627 -11.16 -8.07 -25.21
C ALA A 627 -11.26 -6.80 -24.35
N GLN A 628 -10.54 -6.75 -23.22
CA GLN A 628 -10.60 -5.68 -22.21
C GLN A 628 -12.02 -5.46 -21.66
N ASP A 629 -12.82 -6.53 -21.61
CA ASP A 629 -14.19 -6.55 -21.16
C ASP A 629 -14.27 -6.95 -19.68
N TYR A 630 -14.24 -5.92 -18.82
CA TYR A 630 -14.34 -6.13 -17.37
C TYR A 630 -15.73 -6.64 -16.95
N ARG A 631 -16.81 -6.21 -17.63
CA ARG A 631 -18.17 -6.61 -17.25
C ARG A 631 -18.39 -8.11 -17.48
N ALA A 632 -17.99 -8.62 -18.66
CA ALA A 632 -18.07 -10.04 -18.94
C ALA A 632 -17.19 -10.85 -17.95
N PHE A 633 -15.99 -10.40 -17.66
CA PHE A 633 -15.13 -11.03 -16.65
C PHE A 633 -15.79 -11.04 -15.26
N PHE A 634 -16.39 -9.93 -14.84
CA PHE A 634 -17.04 -9.83 -13.54
C PHE A 634 -18.16 -10.87 -13.38
N GLU A 635 -19.07 -10.98 -14.37
CA GLU A 635 -20.18 -11.95 -14.31
C GLU A 635 -19.67 -13.39 -14.18
N LEU A 636 -18.69 -13.77 -15.00
CA LEU A 636 -18.07 -15.11 -14.94
C LEU A 636 -17.44 -15.41 -13.58
N GLU A 637 -16.66 -14.48 -13.04
CA GLU A 637 -15.96 -14.70 -11.78
C GLU A 637 -16.91 -14.60 -10.58
N PHE A 638 -17.91 -13.73 -10.63
CA PHE A 638 -18.92 -13.57 -9.59
C PHE A 638 -19.77 -14.84 -9.43
N ASP A 639 -20.24 -15.43 -10.54
CA ASP A 639 -20.96 -16.68 -10.52
C ASP A 639 -20.12 -17.85 -10.03
N ARG A 640 -18.86 -17.91 -10.46
CA ARG A 640 -17.93 -18.91 -9.97
C ARG A 640 -17.71 -18.83 -8.45
N ARG A 641 -17.54 -17.61 -7.92
CA ARG A 641 -17.40 -17.41 -6.48
C ARG A 641 -18.67 -17.76 -5.71
N ARG A 642 -19.83 -17.47 -6.27
CA ARG A 642 -21.13 -17.84 -5.69
C ARG A 642 -21.24 -19.36 -5.59
N THR A 643 -20.99 -20.08 -6.66
CA THR A 643 -21.04 -21.56 -6.71
C THR A 643 -20.00 -22.20 -5.81
N GLY A 644 -18.78 -21.67 -5.79
CA GLY A 644 -17.67 -22.16 -4.95
C GLY A 644 -17.71 -21.68 -3.51
N LEU A 645 -18.70 -20.87 -3.12
CA LEU A 645 -18.81 -20.26 -1.80
C LEU A 645 -17.50 -19.55 -1.39
N TYR A 646 -17.02 -18.64 -2.24
CA TYR A 646 -15.86 -17.78 -1.97
C TYR A 646 -16.30 -16.33 -1.66
N PRO A 647 -15.45 -15.52 -1.03
CA PRO A 647 -15.75 -14.09 -0.86
C PRO A 647 -16.11 -13.41 -2.20
N PRO A 648 -17.16 -12.58 -2.25
CA PRO A 648 -17.88 -11.92 -1.14
C PRO A 648 -19.04 -12.72 -0.52
N PHE A 649 -19.34 -13.95 -0.94
CA PHE A 649 -20.45 -14.75 -0.43
C PHE A 649 -20.17 -15.43 0.91
N THR A 650 -18.89 -15.59 1.25
CA THR A 650 -18.40 -16.14 2.50
C THR A 650 -17.23 -15.32 3.04
N ILE A 651 -16.86 -15.62 4.26
CA ILE A 651 -15.68 -15.10 4.93
C ILE A 651 -14.68 -16.25 5.05
N LEU A 652 -13.41 -15.97 4.76
CA LEU A 652 -12.30 -16.86 5.07
C LEU A 652 -11.64 -16.37 6.35
N ALA A 653 -11.58 -17.24 7.37
CA ALA A 653 -10.83 -16.98 8.59
C ALA A 653 -9.68 -17.99 8.70
N ARG A 654 -8.54 -17.56 9.24
CA ARG A 654 -7.36 -18.41 9.38
C ARG A 654 -6.67 -18.16 10.71
N LEU A 655 -6.37 -19.23 11.45
CA LEU A 655 -5.37 -19.22 12.52
C LEU A 655 -4.06 -19.74 11.93
N LEU A 656 -3.09 -18.86 11.75
CA LEU A 656 -1.77 -19.19 11.21
C LEU A 656 -0.79 -19.41 12.36
N VAL A 657 -0.14 -20.55 12.38
CA VAL A 657 0.86 -20.95 13.37
C VAL A 657 2.24 -20.94 12.71
N GLU A 658 3.22 -20.25 13.30
CA GLU A 658 4.60 -20.21 12.87
C GLU A 658 5.55 -20.63 14.02
N SER A 659 6.46 -21.55 13.76
CA SER A 659 7.46 -22.00 14.74
C SER A 659 8.77 -22.39 14.09
N ASN A 660 9.88 -22.21 14.81
CA ASN A 660 11.20 -22.74 14.42
C ASN A 660 11.25 -24.27 14.52
N SER A 661 10.35 -24.89 15.32
CA SER A 661 10.21 -26.34 15.44
C SER A 661 9.05 -26.83 14.60
N PRO A 662 9.26 -27.70 13.58
CA PRO A 662 8.18 -28.27 12.78
C PRO A 662 7.17 -29.06 13.60
N GLN A 663 7.65 -29.80 14.61
CA GLN A 663 6.79 -30.57 15.49
C GLN A 663 5.90 -29.65 16.33
N LYS A 664 6.48 -28.59 16.92
CA LYS A 664 5.73 -27.63 17.75
C LYS A 664 4.68 -26.87 16.95
N ALA A 665 4.99 -26.46 15.72
CA ALA A 665 4.04 -25.82 14.81
C ALA A 665 2.82 -26.71 14.57
N ARG A 666 3.02 -28.02 14.35
CA ARG A 666 1.94 -28.99 14.15
C ARG A 666 1.14 -29.22 15.42
N GLU A 667 1.79 -29.39 16.57
CA GLU A 667 1.14 -29.63 17.87
C GLU A 667 0.20 -28.46 18.22
N VAL A 668 0.69 -27.21 18.13
CA VAL A 668 -0.11 -26.02 18.42
C VAL A 668 -1.25 -25.89 17.44
N ALA A 669 -1.03 -26.10 16.14
CA ALA A 669 -2.11 -26.03 15.15
C ALA A 669 -3.17 -27.12 15.37
N THR A 670 -2.78 -28.32 15.79
CA THR A 670 -3.72 -29.40 16.13
C THR A 670 -4.53 -29.06 17.36
N MET A 671 -3.91 -28.50 18.39
CA MET A 671 -4.60 -28.02 19.59
C MET A 671 -5.61 -26.92 19.24
N LEU A 672 -5.22 -25.93 18.43
CA LEU A 672 -6.12 -24.85 17.99
C LEU A 672 -7.30 -25.38 17.16
N HIS A 673 -7.07 -26.38 16.31
CA HIS A 673 -8.16 -27.01 15.56
C HIS A 673 -9.17 -27.67 16.51
N ALA A 674 -8.72 -28.44 17.51
CA ALA A 674 -9.58 -29.06 18.51
C ALA A 674 -10.38 -28.00 19.29
N ARG A 675 -9.74 -26.90 19.71
CA ARG A 675 -10.39 -25.76 20.38
C ARG A 675 -11.46 -25.08 19.50
N CYS A 676 -11.20 -24.94 18.19
CA CYS A 676 -12.21 -24.43 17.26
C CYS A 676 -13.44 -25.34 17.20
N GLU A 677 -13.24 -26.67 17.14
CA GLU A 677 -14.34 -27.64 17.12
C GLU A 677 -15.12 -27.63 18.45
N GLU A 678 -14.44 -27.49 19.59
CA GLU A 678 -15.06 -27.33 20.91
C GLU A 678 -15.95 -26.08 20.97
N LEU A 679 -15.42 -24.92 20.51
CA LEU A 679 -16.20 -23.68 20.44
C LEU A 679 -17.45 -23.84 19.57
N LEU A 680 -17.33 -24.49 18.42
CA LEU A 680 -18.45 -24.75 17.53
C LEU A 680 -19.46 -25.74 18.14
N ALA A 681 -19.01 -26.71 18.92
CA ALA A 681 -19.88 -27.64 19.64
C ALA A 681 -20.63 -26.94 20.78
N ALA A 682 -19.98 -26.03 21.49
CA ALA A 682 -20.57 -25.23 22.57
C ALA A 682 -21.57 -24.18 22.05
N HIS A 683 -21.44 -23.74 20.79
CA HIS A 683 -22.27 -22.69 20.21
C HIS A 683 -22.93 -23.17 18.90
N PRO A 684 -24.08 -23.85 18.96
CA PRO A 684 -24.78 -24.40 17.77
C PRO A 684 -25.09 -23.35 16.69
N GLN A 685 -25.29 -22.08 17.06
CA GLN A 685 -25.51 -20.95 16.13
C GLN A 685 -24.25 -20.67 15.28
N TRP A 686 -23.05 -20.76 15.84
CA TRP A 686 -21.80 -20.60 15.10
C TRP A 686 -21.57 -21.81 14.19
N LYS A 687 -21.84 -23.01 14.66
CA LYS A 687 -21.73 -24.27 13.89
C LYS A 687 -22.55 -24.22 12.59
N LYS A 688 -23.75 -23.63 12.63
CA LYS A 688 -24.62 -23.46 11.45
C LYS A 688 -24.01 -22.51 10.42
N ARG A 689 -23.05 -21.64 10.82
CA ARG A 689 -22.39 -20.67 9.94
C ARG A 689 -21.02 -21.14 9.45
N ALA A 690 -20.43 -22.14 10.08
CA ALA A 690 -19.16 -22.72 9.67
C ALA A 690 -19.38 -23.79 8.58
N LEU A 691 -19.02 -23.44 7.35
CA LEU A 691 -19.11 -24.37 6.21
C LEU A 691 -17.93 -25.34 6.16
N MET A 692 -16.78 -24.94 6.71
CA MET A 692 -15.56 -25.74 6.73
C MET A 692 -14.66 -25.27 7.87
N VAL A 693 -14.11 -26.19 8.62
CA VAL A 693 -12.98 -25.99 9.54
C VAL A 693 -11.93 -27.03 9.22
N ARG A 694 -10.68 -26.62 9.03
CA ARG A 694 -9.67 -27.53 8.53
C ARG A 694 -8.28 -27.19 9.00
N LEU A 695 -7.57 -28.22 9.49
CA LEU A 695 -6.13 -28.17 9.79
C LEU A 695 -5.33 -28.58 8.55
N ASP A 696 -4.41 -27.70 8.11
CA ASP A 696 -3.55 -27.97 6.96
C ASP A 696 -2.25 -27.14 7.00
N GLN A 697 -1.36 -27.40 6.05
CA GLN A 697 -0.18 -26.56 5.80
C GLN A 697 -0.47 -25.57 4.67
N PRO A 698 -0.06 -24.29 4.79
CA PRO A 698 -0.14 -23.35 3.67
C PRO A 698 0.79 -23.76 2.52
N SER A 699 0.57 -23.23 1.31
CA SER A 699 1.38 -23.55 0.12
C SER A 699 2.87 -23.27 0.31
N ILE A 700 3.20 -22.30 1.16
CA ILE A 700 4.57 -22.04 1.63
C ILE A 700 4.66 -22.61 3.05
N THR A 701 5.19 -23.81 3.14
CA THR A 701 5.29 -24.57 4.42
C THR A 701 6.38 -24.06 5.34
N VAL A 702 7.41 -23.40 4.78
CA VAL A 702 8.51 -22.79 5.55
C VAL A 702 8.76 -21.38 5.01
N LEU A 703 8.74 -20.39 5.89
CA LEU A 703 9.04 -19.00 5.55
C LEU A 703 10.02 -18.43 6.57
N ARG A 704 11.15 -17.90 6.09
CA ARG A 704 12.21 -17.30 6.93
C ARG A 704 12.69 -18.24 8.05
N GLY A 705 12.80 -19.54 7.76
CA GLY A 705 13.22 -20.57 8.70
C GLY A 705 12.12 -21.08 9.64
N LYS A 706 10.91 -20.47 9.65
CA LYS A 706 9.78 -20.92 10.47
C LYS A 706 8.88 -21.87 9.68
N THR A 707 8.55 -23.01 10.27
CA THR A 707 7.52 -23.92 9.75
C THR A 707 6.15 -23.36 10.03
N ARG A 708 5.22 -23.52 9.07
CA ARG A 708 3.89 -22.94 9.06
C ARG A 708 2.82 -24.03 9.01
N TRP A 709 1.81 -23.88 9.84
CA TRP A 709 0.54 -24.61 9.82
C TRP A 709 -0.62 -23.63 9.92
N HIS A 710 -1.81 -24.03 9.53
CA HIS A 710 -2.99 -23.19 9.73
C HIS A 710 -4.26 -24.00 9.99
N VAL A 711 -5.18 -23.41 10.74
CA VAL A 711 -6.59 -23.81 10.78
C VAL A 711 -7.34 -22.83 9.87
N LEU A 712 -7.80 -23.35 8.74
CA LEU A 712 -8.56 -22.58 7.75
C LEU A 712 -10.05 -22.82 7.92
N MET A 713 -10.82 -21.74 7.94
CA MET A 713 -12.27 -21.77 8.10
C MET A 713 -12.96 -21.02 6.96
N LYS A 714 -14.09 -21.56 6.49
CA LYS A 714 -15.00 -20.92 5.56
C LYS A 714 -16.33 -20.70 6.26
N LEU A 715 -16.73 -19.43 6.39
CA LEU A 715 -17.85 -19.00 7.23
C LEU A 715 -18.88 -18.24 6.39
N LEU A 716 -20.16 -18.39 6.68
CA LEU A 716 -21.22 -17.58 6.08
C LEU A 716 -21.13 -16.12 6.60
N VAL A 717 -21.50 -15.17 5.76
CA VAL A 717 -21.59 -13.75 6.16
C VAL A 717 -22.82 -13.57 7.06
N HIS A 718 -22.59 -13.38 8.36
CA HIS A 718 -23.66 -13.24 9.35
C HIS A 718 -23.12 -12.60 10.64
N PRO A 719 -23.92 -11.84 11.44
CA PRO A 719 -23.46 -11.26 12.72
C PRO A 719 -22.90 -12.30 13.72
N GLU A 720 -23.44 -13.52 13.74
CA GLU A 720 -22.92 -14.61 14.58
C GLU A 720 -21.50 -15.04 14.17
N THR A 721 -21.12 -14.83 12.92
CA THR A 721 -19.76 -15.10 12.42
C THR A 721 -18.74 -14.12 13.00
N GLU A 722 -19.14 -12.87 13.21
CA GLU A 722 -18.27 -11.86 13.84
C GLU A 722 -17.99 -12.21 15.31
N GLN A 723 -18.98 -12.74 16.03
CA GLN A 723 -18.79 -13.23 17.40
C GLN A 723 -17.82 -14.42 17.45
N PHE A 724 -17.93 -15.33 16.49
CA PHE A 724 -17.01 -16.46 16.38
C PHE A 724 -15.59 -15.97 15.99
N ALA A 725 -15.47 -15.01 15.09
CA ALA A 725 -14.20 -14.41 14.72
C ALA A 725 -13.51 -13.71 15.91
N ALA A 726 -14.28 -13.03 16.76
CA ALA A 726 -13.78 -12.46 18.01
C ALA A 726 -13.20 -13.54 18.94
N ALA A 727 -13.92 -14.63 19.15
CA ALA A 727 -13.45 -15.78 19.96
C ALA A 727 -12.18 -16.43 19.37
N LEU A 728 -12.08 -16.54 18.03
CA LEU A 728 -10.88 -17.04 17.36
C LEU A 728 -9.69 -16.11 17.54
N SER A 729 -9.92 -14.80 17.55
CA SER A 729 -8.88 -13.83 17.80
C SER A 729 -8.37 -13.88 19.24
N GLU A 730 -9.26 -14.08 20.22
CA GLU A 730 -8.86 -14.31 21.61
C GLU A 730 -8.02 -15.59 21.73
N LEU A 731 -8.46 -16.67 21.10
CA LEU A 731 -7.71 -17.94 21.06
C LEU A 731 -6.30 -17.77 20.44
N ALA A 732 -6.17 -16.93 19.41
CA ALA A 732 -4.88 -16.65 18.78
C ALA A 732 -3.92 -15.87 19.68
N ARG A 733 -4.45 -15.09 20.64
CA ARG A 733 -3.65 -14.30 21.60
C ARG A 733 -3.13 -15.12 22.77
N GLU A 734 -3.73 -16.29 23.04
CA GLU A 734 -3.23 -17.18 24.09
C GLU A 734 -1.76 -17.53 23.81
N LYS A 735 -0.89 -17.25 24.80
CA LYS A 735 0.56 -17.48 24.64
C LYS A 735 0.88 -18.95 24.44
N GLN A 736 1.48 -19.26 23.30
CA GLN A 736 1.95 -20.59 22.96
C GLN A 736 3.49 -20.66 23.06
N GLU A 737 4.01 -21.47 23.96
CA GLU A 737 5.46 -21.64 24.08
C GLU A 737 6.05 -22.20 22.78
N GLY A 738 7.04 -21.51 22.20
CA GLY A 738 7.76 -21.93 21.00
C GLY A 738 7.00 -21.78 19.67
N ALA A 739 5.81 -21.18 19.67
CA ALA A 739 5.05 -20.88 18.46
C ALA A 739 4.39 -19.50 18.52
N GLU A 740 4.28 -18.85 17.37
CA GLU A 740 3.53 -17.61 17.18
C GLU A 740 2.22 -17.95 16.47
N VAL A 741 1.11 -17.42 16.94
CA VAL A 741 -0.22 -17.63 16.37
C VAL A 741 -0.78 -16.30 15.91
N TYR A 742 -1.35 -16.27 14.68
CA TYR A 742 -1.93 -15.08 14.08
C TYR A 742 -3.36 -15.38 13.62
N PHE A 743 -4.30 -14.55 14.02
CA PHE A 743 -5.63 -14.56 13.44
C PHE A 743 -5.68 -13.69 12.19
N GLU A 744 -6.28 -14.20 11.12
CA GLU A 744 -6.43 -13.50 9.86
C GLU A 744 -7.86 -13.62 9.33
N TYR A 745 -8.46 -12.49 9.09
CA TYR A 745 -9.79 -12.36 8.51
C TYR A 745 -9.66 -11.99 7.03
N ASN A 746 -10.25 -12.77 6.14
CA ASN A 746 -10.10 -12.66 4.68
C ASN A 746 -8.62 -12.52 4.25
N PRO A 747 -7.76 -13.50 4.56
CA PRO A 747 -6.33 -13.42 4.30
C PRO A 747 -6.04 -13.05 2.84
N THR A 748 -5.05 -12.18 2.62
CA THR A 748 -4.66 -11.68 1.28
C THR A 748 -4.12 -12.75 0.37
N THR A 749 -3.60 -13.81 0.94
CA THR A 749 -3.04 -14.96 0.21
C THR A 749 -3.25 -16.22 1.01
N MET A 750 -3.53 -17.29 0.31
CA MET A 750 -3.60 -18.64 0.88
C MET A 750 -2.22 -19.32 0.90
N MET A 751 -1.20 -18.65 0.41
CA MET A 751 0.19 -19.13 0.35
C MET A 751 0.93 -18.96 1.67
#